data_07ce9c7e4d460eef362a29da6363a9fa
#
_entry.id   07ce9c7e4d460eef362a29da6363a9fa
#
_cell.length_a   1.000
_cell.length_b   1.000
_cell.length_c   1.000
_cell.angle_alpha   90.00
_cell.angle_beta   90.00
_cell.angle_gamma   90.00
#
_symmetry.space_group_name_H-M   'P 1'
#
loop_
_entity.id
_entity.type
_entity.pdbx_description
1 polymer ?
#
loop_
_entity_poly.entity_id
_entity_poly.type
_entity_poly.pdbx_seq_one_letter_code
_entity_poly.pdbx_strand_id
1 'polypeptide(L)'
;MMALAIGWLAFHAAPRHRHACSSIACLPESTAVGITVPQLDEDRAPKLVAFQPPAAPSALEFPESAEWINTRKPLKIEQLRGKFVLLDFWTYCCINCMHLLPILKEAEEEFENELVVIGVHTAKFDAEKQTENVREAVLRYQIRHPVLNDREQVLWQAYGVNTWPTLVLIDPQGKLVWAHRGEIPYRDLQKVLKREVAKAKEARTINPRPVHFELAEDEQPVRPLSFPGKVLATPERIWIADSNHHRLVAVDENGKVLEVVGSGLAGMEDGSFQAARFRSPQGMIALDENRLMVADTENHALRVVDLEQRTVKTVAGTGDQAQSGFPGVDPGSNLPKRWTRKPLSTALASPWDLLSSDDAIYIAMAGTHQIWRMPKSLDAIGPWAGNGREDIVDGPRLPAQPYGLGSASFAQPSGLASDGRFLYVADSEGSSIRAIDWTEAGEVSTPLGTAKLPAQRLFTFGDRDGAWENALLQHPLAVAWDGANVWIADTYNHAIKRLDQESSTIETVWREADGQPLNEPAGLSYREGRLYIADTNNHRLLVGDVGSGTIEVLEIQGLQEPQRPTAVAVAKFPTEGRQVTLEKLEVTSGDKVRAVPAWQLPDGWKINPKAPARWVAEWTLEEGLDRSEKSLLSGSIPMEEGSPAAWEFPVPEGNVTQLRLAVSLHWCTADDQGLCYAETLRFQIPVQSKGERPKKEPSELLLEGLWQPPVP
;
A
#
# COMPACT_ATOMS: atom_id res chain seq x y z
N MET A 1 -19.49 69.93 10.92
CA MET A 1 -18.36 70.82 11.16
C MET A 1 -17.10 70.00 11.32
N MET A 2 -16.10 70.35 10.52
CA MET A 2 -14.66 69.99 10.54
C MET A 2 -14.33 68.50 10.44
N ALA A 3 -13.89 67.95 9.37
CA ALA A 3 -12.82 68.32 8.38
C ALA A 3 -11.41 67.87 8.80
N LEU A 4 -10.88 66.94 7.92
CA LEU A 4 -9.47 66.74 7.52
C LEU A 4 -8.50 66.06 8.48
N ALA A 5 -7.86 64.93 8.06
CA ALA A 5 -6.66 64.98 7.22
C ALA A 5 -6.28 63.62 6.64
N ILE A 6 -5.81 63.71 5.41
CA ILE A 6 -5.31 62.66 4.52
C ILE A 6 -3.88 62.29 4.93
N GLY A 7 -3.57 61.00 4.98
CA GLY A 7 -2.20 60.49 5.04
C GLY A 7 -2.03 59.27 4.12
N TRP A 8 -1.48 59.51 2.94
CA TRP A 8 -1.01 58.47 2.02
C TRP A 8 0.23 57.81 2.55
N LEU A 9 0.21 56.51 2.70
CA LEU A 9 1.45 55.72 2.80
C LEU A 9 1.35 54.57 1.83
N ALA A 10 2.33 54.50 0.96
CA ALA A 10 2.49 53.55 -0.12
C ALA A 10 2.64 52.13 0.42
N PHE A 11 1.81 51.20 -0.06
CA PHE A 11 1.98 49.80 0.14
C PHE A 11 3.01 49.25 -0.86
N HIS A 12 4.14 48.82 -0.38
CA HIS A 12 5.03 47.91 -1.08
C HIS A 12 4.36 46.54 -1.10
N ALA A 13 4.16 45.98 -2.28
CA ALA A 13 3.67 44.65 -2.47
C ALA A 13 4.71 43.62 -1.97
N ALA A 14 4.36 42.86 -0.94
CA ALA A 14 5.11 41.68 -0.54
C ALA A 14 4.75 40.49 -1.46
N PRO A 15 5.71 39.64 -1.82
CA PRO A 15 5.47 38.49 -2.68
C PRO A 15 4.63 37.43 -1.98
N ARG A 16 3.72 36.83 -2.76
CA ARG A 16 2.82 35.76 -2.32
C ARG A 16 3.60 34.46 -2.12
N HIS A 17 3.69 33.99 -0.89
CA HIS A 17 4.21 32.66 -0.58
C HIS A 17 3.10 31.61 -0.78
N ARG A 18 3.38 30.59 -1.59
CA ARG A 18 2.63 29.33 -1.63
C ARG A 18 3.26 28.37 -0.62
N HIS A 19 2.46 27.88 0.30
CA HIS A 19 2.95 26.93 1.31
C HIS A 19 2.55 25.50 0.89
N ALA A 20 3.56 24.70 0.59
CA ALA A 20 3.48 23.26 0.84
C ALA A 20 3.43 23.03 2.35
N CYS A 21 2.75 21.99 2.78
CA CYS A 21 2.54 21.60 4.17
C CYS A 21 3.72 21.95 5.09
N SER A 22 3.55 22.92 5.97
CA SER A 22 4.52 23.23 7.01
C SER A 22 3.79 23.58 8.30
N SER A 23 3.44 22.56 9.06
CA SER A 23 3.19 22.70 10.49
C SER A 23 4.30 21.98 11.24
N ILE A 24 5.41 22.66 11.52
CA ILE A 24 6.49 22.13 12.34
C ILE A 24 6.51 22.91 13.63
N ALA A 25 6.29 22.18 14.73
CA ALA A 25 6.67 22.67 16.05
C ALA A 25 8.19 22.62 16.17
N CYS A 26 8.81 23.76 16.51
CA CYS A 26 10.23 23.84 16.83
C CYS A 26 10.55 23.00 18.07
N LEU A 27 11.32 21.95 17.90
CA LEU A 27 12.05 21.30 18.98
C LEU A 27 13.44 21.92 19.11
N PRO A 28 14.06 21.94 20.30
CA PRO A 28 15.36 22.57 20.52
C PRO A 28 16.47 21.87 19.74
N GLU A 29 17.42 22.66 19.25
CA GLU A 29 18.60 22.23 18.49
C GLU A 29 19.36 21.11 19.19
N SER A 30 19.29 19.89 18.68
CA SER A 30 20.27 18.85 18.93
C SER A 30 21.24 18.80 17.75
N THR A 31 22.50 18.48 18.01
CA THR A 31 23.59 18.44 17.05
C THR A 31 23.32 17.41 15.91
N ALA A 32 22.44 17.78 14.99
CA ALA A 32 22.24 17.05 13.74
C ALA A 32 23.42 17.34 12.81
N VAL A 33 23.97 16.31 12.20
CA VAL A 33 24.86 16.46 11.04
C VAL A 33 24.06 17.20 9.99
N GLY A 34 24.37 18.49 9.80
CA GLY A 34 23.57 19.40 9.00
C GLY A 34 23.50 19.00 7.54
N ILE A 35 22.47 18.27 7.17
CA ILE A 35 22.04 18.12 5.77
C ILE A 35 21.20 19.36 5.48
N THR A 36 21.82 20.40 4.94
CA THR A 36 21.11 21.59 4.49
C THR A 36 20.40 21.26 3.18
N VAL A 37 19.11 20.98 3.24
CA VAL A 37 18.28 20.86 2.05
C VAL A 37 17.91 22.29 1.62
N PRO A 38 18.18 22.70 0.35
CA PRO A 38 17.81 24.03 -0.11
C PRO A 38 16.28 24.23 -0.05
N GLN A 39 15.84 25.42 0.39
CA GLN A 39 14.42 25.79 0.31
C GLN A 39 13.93 25.74 -1.15
N LEU A 40 12.78 25.16 -1.35
CA LEU A 40 12.14 25.04 -2.68
C LEU A 40 11.74 26.43 -3.18
N ASP A 41 12.17 26.76 -4.37
CA ASP A 41 11.73 27.92 -5.14
C ASP A 41 10.36 27.61 -5.77
N GLU A 42 9.34 28.40 -5.44
CA GLU A 42 7.90 28.08 -5.58
C GLU A 42 7.31 28.19 -7.00
N ASP A 43 8.11 28.55 -8.00
CA ASP A 43 7.58 28.94 -9.31
C ASP A 43 7.81 27.95 -10.48
N ARG A 44 8.22 26.71 -10.20
CA ARG A 44 8.36 25.68 -11.26
C ARG A 44 7.90 24.32 -10.78
N ALA A 45 7.36 23.53 -11.73
CA ALA A 45 7.13 22.09 -11.58
C ALA A 45 8.31 21.42 -10.83
N PRO A 46 8.10 20.37 -10.01
CA PRO A 46 9.10 19.87 -9.08
C PRO A 46 10.44 19.68 -9.78
N LYS A 47 11.35 20.62 -9.56
CA LYS A 47 12.73 20.46 -10.00
C LYS A 47 13.30 19.33 -9.18
N LEU A 48 13.77 18.28 -9.86
CA LEU A 48 14.62 17.25 -9.29
C LEU A 48 15.77 17.97 -8.54
N VAL A 49 15.68 18.02 -7.22
CA VAL A 49 16.72 18.65 -6.41
C VAL A 49 17.88 17.67 -6.38
N ALA A 50 18.85 17.88 -7.24
CA ALA A 50 20.11 17.15 -7.17
C ALA A 50 20.84 17.64 -5.92
N PHE A 51 20.97 16.75 -4.92
CA PHE A 51 21.84 16.96 -3.79
C PHE A 51 23.31 16.92 -4.29
N GLN A 52 24.02 18.02 -4.25
CA GLN A 52 25.48 18.08 -4.45
C GLN A 52 26.14 18.59 -3.17
N PRO A 53 26.53 17.73 -2.25
CA PRO A 53 27.44 18.12 -1.18
C PRO A 53 28.90 18.15 -1.68
N PRO A 54 29.80 18.94 -1.06
CA PRO A 54 31.22 18.98 -1.43
C PRO A 54 31.98 17.66 -1.24
N ALA A 55 31.47 16.72 -0.46
CA ALA A 55 31.76 15.29 -0.51
C ALA A 55 30.45 14.63 -0.07
N ALA A 56 29.84 13.74 -0.90
CA ALA A 56 28.64 13.06 -0.55
C ALA A 56 28.82 12.33 0.81
N PRO A 57 28.03 12.64 1.84
CA PRO A 57 28.19 12.00 3.14
C PRO A 57 27.95 10.50 3.00
N SER A 58 28.69 9.70 3.77
CA SER A 58 28.46 8.27 3.86
C SER A 58 27.12 8.01 4.53
N ALA A 59 26.42 6.97 4.08
CA ALA A 59 25.25 6.47 4.76
C ALA A 59 25.60 6.00 6.18
N LEU A 60 24.66 6.19 7.10
CA LEU A 60 24.81 5.72 8.47
C LEU A 60 24.43 4.24 8.55
N GLU A 61 25.11 3.49 9.40
CA GLU A 61 24.72 2.11 9.71
C GLU A 61 23.38 2.07 10.44
N PHE A 62 22.66 0.95 10.26
CA PHE A 62 21.42 0.72 10.99
C PHE A 62 21.71 0.44 12.46
N PRO A 63 20.84 0.92 13.39
CA PRO A 63 21.01 0.63 14.82
C PRO A 63 20.99 -0.88 15.09
N GLU A 64 21.93 -1.38 15.88
CA GLU A 64 21.98 -2.81 16.25
C GLU A 64 20.74 -3.28 17.03
N SER A 65 20.08 -2.36 17.73
CA SER A 65 18.83 -2.61 18.47
C SER A 65 17.57 -2.57 17.63
N ALA A 66 17.65 -2.20 16.33
CA ALA A 66 16.48 -2.13 15.46
C ALA A 66 15.90 -3.51 15.22
N GLU A 67 14.58 -3.61 15.35
CA GLU A 67 13.83 -4.81 15.00
C GLU A 67 13.46 -4.78 13.53
N TRP A 68 13.53 -5.96 12.89
CA TRP A 68 13.36 -6.07 11.45
C TRP A 68 12.21 -7.01 11.07
N ILE A 69 11.60 -6.74 9.93
CA ILE A 69 10.55 -7.54 9.28
C ILE A 69 11.02 -7.81 7.85
N ASN A 70 10.58 -8.92 7.24
CA ASN A 70 10.99 -9.36 5.90
C ASN A 70 12.50 -9.61 5.75
N THR A 71 13.16 -9.94 6.82
CA THR A 71 14.56 -10.40 6.81
C THR A 71 14.85 -11.26 8.03
N ARG A 72 15.67 -12.29 7.89
CA ARG A 72 16.05 -13.20 9.00
C ARG A 72 16.88 -12.52 10.08
N LYS A 73 17.70 -11.56 9.69
CA LYS A 73 18.65 -10.88 10.57
C LYS A 73 18.74 -9.39 10.23
N PRO A 74 19.14 -8.59 11.19
CA PRO A 74 19.44 -7.18 10.92
C PRO A 74 20.41 -7.00 9.76
N LEU A 75 20.06 -6.13 8.82
CA LEU A 75 20.90 -5.78 7.69
C LEU A 75 21.95 -4.74 8.10
N LYS A 76 23.05 -4.69 7.35
CA LYS A 76 24.06 -3.62 7.44
C LYS A 76 24.24 -2.97 6.08
N ILE A 77 24.45 -1.66 6.06
CA ILE A 77 24.73 -0.93 4.81
C ILE A 77 25.99 -1.47 4.12
N GLU A 78 26.97 -1.93 4.89
CA GLU A 78 28.19 -2.53 4.37
C GLU A 78 27.89 -3.78 3.53
N GLN A 79 26.94 -4.62 3.94
CA GLN A 79 26.55 -5.84 3.22
C GLN A 79 25.84 -5.55 1.89
N LEU A 80 25.26 -4.36 1.75
CA LEU A 80 24.54 -3.91 0.55
C LEU A 80 25.44 -3.16 -0.45
N ARG A 81 26.76 -3.18 -0.24
CA ARG A 81 27.70 -2.62 -1.21
C ARG A 81 27.53 -3.27 -2.60
N GLY A 82 27.58 -2.46 -3.63
CA GLY A 82 27.26 -2.88 -4.98
C GLY A 82 25.79 -2.74 -5.36
N LYS A 83 24.90 -2.37 -4.42
CA LYS A 83 23.50 -2.04 -4.65
C LYS A 83 23.23 -0.56 -4.38
N PHE A 84 22.28 0.01 -5.11
CA PHE A 84 21.58 1.18 -4.64
C PHE A 84 20.67 0.76 -3.48
N VAL A 85 20.62 1.57 -2.42
CA VAL A 85 19.67 1.38 -1.32
C VAL A 85 18.76 2.60 -1.28
N LEU A 86 17.46 2.36 -1.44
CA LEU A 86 16.43 3.37 -1.30
C LEU A 86 15.78 3.22 0.08
N LEU A 87 16.08 4.13 0.98
CA LEU A 87 15.41 4.21 2.28
C LEU A 87 14.09 4.93 2.10
N ASP A 88 13.00 4.30 2.54
CA ASP A 88 11.66 4.88 2.63
C ASP A 88 11.33 5.14 4.10
N PHE A 89 11.39 6.41 4.53
CA PHE A 89 10.93 6.84 5.84
C PHE A 89 9.42 6.99 5.83
N TRP A 90 8.72 6.04 6.42
CA TRP A 90 7.28 5.92 6.38
C TRP A 90 6.65 5.65 7.75
N THR A 91 5.34 5.78 7.83
CA THR A 91 4.54 5.33 8.97
C THR A 91 3.22 4.75 8.43
N TYR A 92 2.71 3.71 9.08
CA TYR A 92 1.59 2.95 8.50
C TYR A 92 0.21 3.64 8.65
N CYS A 93 0.09 4.72 9.42
CA CYS A 93 -1.11 5.54 9.47
C CYS A 93 -1.27 6.46 8.25
N CYS A 94 -0.16 6.83 7.60
CA CYS A 94 -0.09 7.95 6.66
C CYS A 94 -0.53 7.55 5.25
N ILE A 95 -1.61 8.14 4.74
CA ILE A 95 -2.13 7.87 3.39
C ILE A 95 -1.11 8.20 2.30
N ASN A 96 -0.31 9.27 2.47
CA ASN A 96 0.72 9.67 1.52
C ASN A 96 1.85 8.63 1.43
N CYS A 97 2.14 7.91 2.53
CA CYS A 97 3.07 6.80 2.53
C CYS A 97 2.49 5.58 1.80
N MET A 98 1.20 5.29 2.02
CA MET A 98 0.51 4.22 1.30
C MET A 98 0.53 4.45 -0.22
N HIS A 99 0.41 5.68 -0.68
CA HIS A 99 0.48 6.05 -2.10
C HIS A 99 1.87 5.77 -2.72
N LEU A 100 2.94 5.75 -1.92
CA LEU A 100 4.27 5.39 -2.42
C LEU A 100 4.48 3.89 -2.60
N LEU A 101 3.77 3.02 -1.86
CA LEU A 101 4.01 1.57 -1.89
C LEU A 101 3.92 0.95 -3.30
N PRO A 102 2.89 1.24 -4.13
CA PRO A 102 2.86 0.75 -5.51
C PRO A 102 4.01 1.31 -6.37
N ILE A 103 4.45 2.54 -6.11
CA ILE A 103 5.56 3.20 -6.80
C ILE A 103 6.89 2.52 -6.45
N LEU A 104 7.11 2.20 -5.17
CA LEU A 104 8.28 1.48 -4.71
C LEU A 104 8.32 0.06 -5.28
N LYS A 105 7.17 -0.63 -5.31
CA LYS A 105 7.04 -1.96 -5.92
C LYS A 105 7.43 -1.94 -7.40
N GLU A 106 6.96 -0.95 -8.17
CA GLU A 106 7.31 -0.80 -9.58
C GLU A 106 8.82 -0.52 -9.75
N ALA A 107 9.42 0.25 -8.84
CA ALA A 107 10.86 0.49 -8.82
C ALA A 107 11.66 -0.80 -8.51
N GLU A 108 11.22 -1.60 -7.54
CA GLU A 108 11.83 -2.89 -7.21
C GLU A 108 11.77 -3.88 -8.38
N GLU A 109 10.63 -3.92 -9.10
CA GLU A 109 10.46 -4.78 -10.27
C GLU A 109 11.32 -4.33 -11.47
N GLU A 110 11.42 -3.02 -11.76
CA GLU A 110 12.23 -2.51 -12.88
C GLU A 110 13.74 -2.58 -12.60
N PHE A 111 14.15 -2.39 -11.34
CA PHE A 111 15.57 -2.32 -10.93
C PHE A 111 15.98 -3.47 -10.01
N GLU A 112 15.37 -4.64 -10.14
CA GLU A 112 15.61 -5.81 -9.25
C GLU A 112 17.09 -6.19 -9.10
N ASN A 113 17.89 -5.91 -10.14
CA ASN A 113 19.31 -6.22 -10.19
C ASN A 113 20.20 -5.14 -9.54
N GLU A 114 19.73 -3.92 -9.42
CA GLU A 114 20.52 -2.77 -8.98
C GLU A 114 20.06 -2.17 -7.66
N LEU A 115 18.76 -2.31 -7.32
CA LEU A 115 18.10 -1.60 -6.22
C LEU A 115 17.69 -2.55 -5.09
N VAL A 116 17.86 -2.09 -3.87
CA VAL A 116 17.22 -2.64 -2.65
C VAL A 116 16.44 -1.51 -1.99
N VAL A 117 15.14 -1.70 -1.79
CA VAL A 117 14.33 -0.80 -0.99
C VAL A 117 14.36 -1.27 0.47
N ILE A 118 14.43 -0.35 1.41
CA ILE A 118 14.33 -0.59 2.85
C ILE A 118 13.34 0.39 3.45
N GLY A 119 12.26 -0.13 4.01
CA GLY A 119 11.32 0.67 4.77
C GLY A 119 11.91 1.01 6.14
N VAL A 120 11.99 2.28 6.47
CA VAL A 120 12.36 2.80 7.79
C VAL A 120 11.07 3.28 8.44
N HIS A 121 10.40 2.37 9.16
CA HIS A 121 9.16 2.71 9.82
C HIS A 121 9.42 3.59 11.03
N THR A 122 8.91 4.81 11.01
CA THR A 122 9.09 5.79 12.07
C THR A 122 7.74 6.21 12.61
N ALA A 123 7.45 5.81 13.85
CA ALA A 123 6.14 5.95 14.46
C ALA A 123 5.68 7.40 14.63
N LYS A 124 4.44 7.72 14.24
CA LYS A 124 3.71 8.93 14.60
C LYS A 124 2.91 8.71 15.88
N PHE A 125 2.25 7.57 16.01
CA PHE A 125 1.39 7.19 17.13
C PHE A 125 2.08 6.17 18.05
N ASP A 126 1.57 6.04 19.29
CA ASP A 126 2.16 5.10 20.26
C ASP A 126 1.96 3.63 19.85
N ALA A 127 0.83 3.29 19.26
CA ALA A 127 0.58 1.95 18.72
C ALA A 127 1.61 1.54 17.64
N GLU A 128 2.09 2.49 16.85
CA GLU A 128 3.03 2.27 15.76
C GLU A 128 4.47 1.97 16.23
N LYS A 129 4.76 2.14 17.52
CA LYS A 129 6.06 1.78 18.11
C LYS A 129 6.22 0.27 18.29
N GLN A 130 5.11 -0.47 18.33
CA GLN A 130 5.11 -1.92 18.53
C GLN A 130 5.43 -2.65 17.22
N THR A 131 6.49 -3.46 17.22
CA THR A 131 6.93 -4.18 16.00
C THR A 131 5.88 -5.15 15.47
N GLU A 132 5.05 -5.73 16.35
CA GLU A 132 3.95 -6.59 15.89
C GLU A 132 2.91 -5.81 15.09
N ASN A 133 2.56 -4.58 15.49
CA ASN A 133 1.64 -3.74 14.72
C ASN A 133 2.25 -3.32 13.39
N VAL A 134 3.55 -3.03 13.36
CA VAL A 134 4.29 -2.78 12.10
C VAL A 134 4.30 -4.03 11.21
N ARG A 135 4.42 -5.24 11.79
CA ARG A 135 4.34 -6.51 11.06
C ARG A 135 2.96 -6.70 10.43
N GLU A 136 1.88 -6.46 11.16
CA GLU A 136 0.52 -6.52 10.62
C GLU A 136 0.31 -5.49 9.50
N ALA A 137 0.87 -4.29 9.62
CA ALA A 137 0.84 -3.29 8.56
C ALA A 137 1.63 -3.73 7.31
N VAL A 138 2.82 -4.33 7.48
CA VAL A 138 3.62 -4.90 6.38
C VAL A 138 2.83 -5.97 5.64
N LEU A 139 2.10 -6.83 6.35
CA LEU A 139 1.23 -7.86 5.77
C LEU A 139 0.02 -7.24 5.06
N ARG A 140 -0.66 -6.30 5.71
CA ARG A 140 -1.85 -5.60 5.19
C ARG A 140 -1.55 -4.83 3.91
N TYR A 141 -0.40 -4.17 3.82
CA TYR A 141 0.03 -3.43 2.64
C TYR A 141 0.87 -4.25 1.66
N GLN A 142 1.06 -5.55 1.92
CA GLN A 142 1.80 -6.48 1.05
C GLN A 142 3.22 -5.98 0.72
N ILE A 143 3.90 -5.37 1.70
CA ILE A 143 5.27 -4.86 1.55
C ILE A 143 6.23 -6.05 1.43
N ARG A 144 7.07 -6.05 0.42
CA ARG A 144 7.97 -7.17 0.09
C ARG A 144 9.46 -6.88 0.31
N HIS A 145 9.80 -5.68 0.67
CA HIS A 145 11.16 -5.30 1.04
C HIS A 145 11.37 -5.37 2.56
N PRO A 146 12.63 -5.42 3.04
CA PRO A 146 12.94 -5.34 4.44
C PRO A 146 12.41 -4.06 5.08
N VAL A 147 11.86 -4.18 6.27
CA VAL A 147 11.39 -3.06 7.07
C VAL A 147 12.07 -3.10 8.42
N LEU A 148 12.65 -1.98 8.83
CA LEU A 148 13.14 -1.78 10.18
C LEU A 148 12.21 -0.85 10.97
N ASN A 149 11.99 -1.16 12.25
CA ASN A 149 11.23 -0.31 13.16
C ASN A 149 12.15 0.69 13.86
N ASP A 150 12.17 1.94 13.38
CA ASP A 150 12.89 3.08 13.96
C ASP A 150 12.07 3.74 15.09
N ARG A 151 11.59 2.91 16.06
CA ARG A 151 10.66 3.33 17.13
C ARG A 151 11.17 4.52 17.95
N GLU A 152 12.48 4.65 18.11
CA GLU A 152 13.13 5.74 18.86
C GLU A 152 13.56 6.91 17.96
N GLN A 153 13.19 6.87 16.67
CA GLN A 153 13.49 7.91 15.68
C GLN A 153 14.99 8.20 15.52
N VAL A 154 15.84 7.18 15.70
CA VAL A 154 17.31 7.33 15.61
C VAL A 154 17.72 7.66 14.18
N LEU A 155 17.25 6.91 13.19
CA LEU A 155 17.54 7.18 11.79
C LEU A 155 16.81 8.42 11.29
N TRP A 156 15.56 8.63 11.71
CA TRP A 156 14.80 9.83 11.42
C TRP A 156 15.57 11.10 11.74
N GLN A 157 16.09 11.20 12.96
CA GLN A 157 16.87 12.34 13.41
C GLN A 157 18.22 12.44 12.70
N ALA A 158 18.91 11.31 12.55
CA ALA A 158 20.25 11.27 11.97
C ALA A 158 20.27 11.66 10.48
N TYR A 159 19.21 11.30 9.72
CA TYR A 159 19.05 11.74 8.33
C TYR A 159 18.35 13.10 8.18
N GLY A 160 17.97 13.75 9.28
CA GLY A 160 17.30 15.06 9.27
C GLY A 160 15.92 15.01 8.61
N VAL A 161 15.24 13.87 8.70
CA VAL A 161 13.87 13.70 8.20
C VAL A 161 12.91 14.48 9.10
N ASN A 162 11.88 15.08 8.52
CA ASN A 162 10.91 15.90 9.25
C ASN A 162 9.48 15.82 8.65
N THR A 163 9.27 14.94 7.69
CA THR A 163 7.95 14.69 7.08
C THR A 163 7.87 13.27 6.54
N TRP A 164 6.69 12.67 6.60
CA TRP A 164 6.35 11.43 5.93
C TRP A 164 5.60 11.71 4.61
N PRO A 165 5.88 10.92 3.57
CA PRO A 165 7.05 10.07 3.39
C PRO A 165 8.30 10.87 3.06
N THR A 166 9.49 10.29 3.27
CA THR A 166 10.78 10.82 2.77
C THR A 166 11.62 9.69 2.20
N LEU A 167 12.08 9.86 0.96
CA LEU A 167 12.96 8.91 0.28
C LEU A 167 14.40 9.39 0.32
N VAL A 168 15.34 8.47 0.58
CA VAL A 168 16.80 8.74 0.55
C VAL A 168 17.49 7.66 -0.27
N LEU A 169 18.22 8.04 -1.31
CA LEU A 169 18.96 7.13 -2.18
C LEU A 169 20.44 7.11 -1.81
N ILE A 170 20.95 5.91 -1.57
CA ILE A 170 22.34 5.60 -1.28
C ILE A 170 22.93 4.86 -2.49
N ASP A 171 24.12 5.24 -2.93
CA ASP A 171 24.82 4.64 -4.07
C ASP A 171 25.50 3.30 -3.69
N PRO A 172 25.99 2.50 -4.68
CA PRO A 172 26.68 1.23 -4.42
C PRO A 172 27.94 1.34 -3.55
N GLN A 173 28.49 2.53 -3.39
CA GLN A 173 29.64 2.80 -2.53
C GLN A 173 29.21 3.27 -1.13
N GLY A 174 27.90 3.35 -0.85
CA GLY A 174 27.32 3.76 0.42
C GLY A 174 27.31 5.25 0.64
N LYS A 175 27.21 6.06 -0.39
CA LYS A 175 27.12 7.51 -0.31
C LYS A 175 25.70 7.97 -0.60
N LEU A 176 25.24 8.99 0.11
CA LEU A 176 23.96 9.64 -0.13
C LEU A 176 24.02 10.43 -1.44
N VAL A 177 23.17 10.12 -2.41
CA VAL A 177 23.18 10.74 -3.73
C VAL A 177 21.91 11.50 -4.09
N TRP A 178 20.80 11.24 -3.38
CA TRP A 178 19.54 11.94 -3.60
C TRP A 178 18.60 11.77 -2.40
N ALA A 179 17.70 12.74 -2.21
CA ALA A 179 16.61 12.67 -1.25
C ALA A 179 15.37 13.40 -1.79
N HIS A 180 14.18 12.95 -1.39
CA HIS A 180 12.89 13.56 -1.74
C HIS A 180 11.93 13.52 -0.56
N ARG A 181 11.16 14.59 -0.37
CA ARG A 181 10.14 14.70 0.67
C ARG A 181 8.76 14.71 0.04
N GLY A 182 7.84 13.98 0.64
CA GLY A 182 6.48 13.83 0.13
C GLY A 182 6.35 12.79 -0.97
N GLU A 183 5.19 12.75 -1.57
CA GLU A 183 4.88 11.85 -2.69
C GLU A 183 5.68 12.21 -3.95
N ILE A 184 5.97 11.21 -4.77
CA ILE A 184 6.67 11.37 -6.06
C ILE A 184 6.03 10.44 -7.09
N PRO A 185 5.69 10.92 -8.29
CA PRO A 185 5.25 10.04 -9.37
C PRO A 185 6.35 9.07 -9.79
N TYR A 186 5.98 7.81 -10.11
CA TYR A 186 6.96 6.80 -10.54
C TYR A 186 7.88 7.29 -11.65
N ARG A 187 7.33 7.94 -12.69
CA ARG A 187 8.11 8.50 -13.80
C ARG A 187 9.28 9.37 -13.35
N ASP A 188 9.12 10.12 -12.27
CA ASP A 188 10.16 11.04 -11.80
C ASP A 188 11.18 10.34 -10.91
N LEU A 189 10.76 9.38 -10.06
CA LEU A 189 11.66 8.46 -9.36
C LEU A 189 12.48 7.63 -10.35
N GLN A 190 11.85 7.07 -11.39
CA GLN A 190 12.48 6.29 -12.45
C GLN A 190 13.61 7.07 -13.17
N LYS A 191 13.39 8.37 -13.45
CA LYS A 191 14.42 9.22 -14.06
C LYS A 191 15.67 9.35 -13.18
N VAL A 192 15.45 9.47 -11.85
CA VAL A 192 16.54 9.52 -10.88
C VAL A 192 17.31 8.21 -10.90
N LEU A 193 16.61 7.09 -10.73
CA LEU A 193 17.20 5.75 -10.68
C LEU A 193 17.97 5.45 -11.98
N LYS A 194 17.37 5.66 -13.16
CA LYS A 194 18.05 5.43 -14.46
C LYS A 194 19.34 6.25 -14.59
N ARG A 195 19.31 7.51 -14.16
CA ARG A 195 20.50 8.38 -14.21
C ARG A 195 21.63 7.88 -13.31
N GLU A 196 21.30 7.54 -12.07
CA GLU A 196 22.31 7.12 -11.08
C GLU A 196 22.84 5.71 -11.39
N VAL A 197 21.96 4.79 -11.81
CA VAL A 197 22.34 3.43 -12.26
C VAL A 197 23.28 3.50 -13.46
N ALA A 198 23.03 4.37 -14.46
CA ALA A 198 23.91 4.55 -15.60
C ALA A 198 25.32 4.98 -15.20
N LYS A 199 25.44 5.96 -14.27
CA LYS A 199 26.73 6.41 -13.71
C LYS A 199 27.48 5.27 -13.01
N ALA A 200 26.77 4.50 -12.20
CA ALA A 200 27.36 3.42 -11.42
C ALA A 200 27.77 2.22 -12.30
N LYS A 201 27.03 1.93 -13.38
CA LYS A 201 27.41 0.95 -14.40
C LYS A 201 28.69 1.37 -15.13
N GLU A 202 28.80 2.65 -15.53
CA GLU A 202 30.02 3.20 -16.15
C GLU A 202 31.22 3.11 -15.19
N ALA A 203 31.01 3.42 -13.92
CA ALA A 203 32.01 3.30 -12.86
C ALA A 203 32.31 1.84 -12.43
N ARG A 204 31.54 0.87 -12.89
CA ARG A 204 31.64 -0.56 -12.53
C ARG A 204 31.51 -0.83 -11.03
N THR A 205 30.63 -0.09 -10.35
CA THR A 205 30.41 -0.21 -8.92
C THR A 205 29.19 -1.06 -8.56
N ILE A 206 28.39 -1.51 -9.55
CA ILE A 206 27.19 -2.31 -9.34
C ILE A 206 27.49 -3.80 -9.28
N ASN A 207 26.91 -4.48 -8.29
CA ASN A 207 26.71 -5.92 -8.29
C ASN A 207 25.33 -6.21 -8.91
N PRO A 208 25.24 -6.79 -10.12
CA PRO A 208 23.95 -6.95 -10.80
C PRO A 208 23.12 -8.14 -10.30
N ARG A 209 23.55 -8.89 -9.30
CA ARG A 209 22.80 -10.05 -8.79
C ARG A 209 21.68 -9.62 -7.87
N PRO A 210 20.40 -10.02 -8.11
CA PRO A 210 19.30 -9.67 -7.23
C PRO A 210 19.53 -10.21 -5.81
N VAL A 211 19.07 -9.45 -4.82
CA VAL A 211 19.04 -9.87 -3.42
C VAL A 211 17.65 -10.42 -3.11
N HIS A 212 17.57 -11.51 -2.40
CA HIS A 212 16.31 -12.13 -1.99
C HIS A 212 16.13 -12.03 -0.48
N PHE A 213 14.93 -11.67 -0.05
CA PHE A 213 14.54 -11.57 1.35
C PHE A 213 13.42 -12.56 1.67
N GLU A 214 13.37 -13.05 2.91
CA GLU A 214 12.28 -13.87 3.41
C GLU A 214 11.13 -12.97 3.86
N LEU A 215 9.96 -13.23 3.32
CA LEU A 215 8.80 -12.38 3.55
C LEU A 215 8.00 -12.87 4.76
N ALA A 216 7.47 -11.93 5.55
CA ALA A 216 6.55 -12.23 6.63
C ALA A 216 5.25 -12.90 6.12
N GLU A 217 4.85 -12.60 4.88
CA GLU A 217 3.71 -13.20 4.19
C GLU A 217 3.86 -14.74 4.02
N ASP A 218 5.08 -15.23 3.79
CA ASP A 218 5.34 -16.65 3.54
C ASP A 218 5.07 -17.53 4.80
N GLU A 219 5.00 -16.91 5.97
CA GLU A 219 4.76 -17.58 7.26
C GLU A 219 3.29 -17.49 7.71
N GLN A 220 2.42 -16.77 6.96
CA GLN A 220 1.04 -16.59 7.37
C GLN A 220 0.14 -17.78 7.03
N PRO A 221 -0.78 -18.16 7.95
CA PRO A 221 -1.77 -19.16 7.65
C PRO A 221 -2.76 -18.67 6.59
N VAL A 222 -3.29 -19.61 5.83
CA VAL A 222 -4.43 -19.37 4.93
C VAL A 222 -5.64 -18.98 5.77
N ARG A 223 -6.30 -17.85 5.41
CA ARG A 223 -7.45 -17.31 6.16
C ARG A 223 -8.63 -17.03 5.23
N PRO A 224 -9.88 -17.32 5.66
CA PRO A 224 -11.07 -17.01 4.87
C PRO A 224 -11.25 -15.50 4.62
N LEU A 225 -11.07 -14.66 5.64
CA LEU A 225 -11.01 -13.20 5.54
C LEU A 225 -9.57 -12.71 5.69
N SER A 226 -9.22 -11.64 5.01
CA SER A 226 -7.89 -11.01 5.11
C SER A 226 -8.02 -9.50 5.28
N PHE A 227 -7.75 -9.02 6.49
CA PHE A 227 -7.84 -7.62 6.88
C PHE A 227 -9.17 -6.97 6.43
N PRO A 228 -10.34 -7.45 6.93
CA PRO A 228 -11.62 -6.82 6.60
C PRO A 228 -11.58 -5.35 7.03
N GLY A 229 -11.82 -4.42 6.07
CA GLY A 229 -11.70 -2.99 6.32
C GLY A 229 -12.99 -2.38 6.83
N LYS A 230 -14.08 -2.54 6.09
CA LYS A 230 -15.40 -1.96 6.43
C LYS A 230 -16.50 -3.01 6.38
N VAL A 231 -17.59 -2.71 7.06
CA VAL A 231 -18.80 -3.55 7.10
C VAL A 231 -20.03 -2.68 6.86
N LEU A 232 -21.03 -3.24 6.16
CA LEU A 232 -22.34 -2.61 5.95
C LEU A 232 -23.45 -3.61 6.27
N ALA A 233 -24.25 -3.36 7.29
CA ALA A 233 -25.43 -4.14 7.63
C ALA A 233 -26.67 -3.57 6.91
N THR A 234 -27.26 -4.36 6.01
CA THR A 234 -28.54 -4.08 5.36
C THR A 234 -29.63 -5.03 5.91
N PRO A 235 -30.92 -4.83 5.61
CA PRO A 235 -31.98 -5.67 6.13
C PRO A 235 -31.80 -7.18 5.90
N GLU A 236 -31.19 -7.55 4.78
CA GLU A 236 -31.09 -8.95 4.38
C GLU A 236 -29.67 -9.51 4.41
N ARG A 237 -28.66 -8.65 4.51
CA ARG A 237 -27.25 -9.02 4.33
C ARG A 237 -26.32 -8.17 5.14
N ILE A 238 -25.23 -8.77 5.59
CA ILE A 238 -24.08 -8.09 6.14
C ILE A 238 -22.98 -8.16 5.09
N TRP A 239 -22.60 -7.02 4.54
CA TRP A 239 -21.52 -6.90 3.59
C TRP A 239 -20.20 -6.63 4.29
N ILE A 240 -19.15 -7.32 3.88
CA ILE A 240 -17.80 -7.21 4.42
C ILE A 240 -16.88 -6.83 3.26
N ALA A 241 -16.15 -5.74 3.39
CA ALA A 241 -15.03 -5.43 2.52
C ALA A 241 -13.83 -6.29 2.96
N ASP A 242 -13.60 -7.43 2.27
CA ASP A 242 -12.45 -8.32 2.47
C ASP A 242 -11.26 -7.74 1.73
N SER A 243 -10.69 -6.67 2.32
CA SER A 243 -9.85 -5.69 1.62
C SER A 243 -8.59 -6.28 1.01
N ASN A 244 -7.87 -7.13 1.74
CA ASN A 244 -6.65 -7.76 1.23
C ASN A 244 -6.90 -8.93 0.26
N HIS A 245 -8.09 -9.49 0.29
CA HIS A 245 -8.54 -10.40 -0.74
C HIS A 245 -9.22 -9.71 -1.91
N HIS A 246 -9.21 -8.38 -1.97
CA HIS A 246 -9.70 -7.57 -3.09
C HIS A 246 -11.10 -7.95 -3.55
N ARG A 247 -12.01 -8.24 -2.60
CA ARG A 247 -13.38 -8.72 -2.86
C ARG A 247 -14.36 -8.22 -1.80
N LEU A 248 -15.64 -8.38 -2.08
CA LEU A 248 -16.70 -8.19 -1.11
C LEU A 248 -17.34 -9.54 -0.77
N VAL A 249 -17.73 -9.72 0.47
CA VAL A 249 -18.43 -10.91 0.96
C VAL A 249 -19.74 -10.48 1.60
N ALA A 250 -20.85 -11.10 1.20
CA ALA A 250 -22.15 -10.95 1.86
C ALA A 250 -22.46 -12.19 2.67
N VAL A 251 -22.91 -12.01 3.88
CA VAL A 251 -23.38 -13.08 4.76
C VAL A 251 -24.76 -12.75 5.33
N ASP A 252 -25.49 -13.78 5.79
CA ASP A 252 -26.69 -13.60 6.59
C ASP A 252 -26.35 -13.28 8.07
N GLU A 253 -27.36 -13.09 8.91
CA GLU A 253 -27.18 -12.79 10.33
C GLU A 253 -26.52 -13.92 11.15
N ASN A 254 -26.47 -15.14 10.61
CA ASN A 254 -25.83 -16.30 11.20
C ASN A 254 -24.41 -16.56 10.63
N GLY A 255 -23.90 -15.66 9.79
CA GLY A 255 -22.57 -15.77 9.18
C GLY A 255 -22.49 -16.69 7.96
N LYS A 256 -23.61 -17.21 7.44
CA LYS A 256 -23.60 -18.03 6.23
C LYS A 256 -23.35 -17.15 5.02
N VAL A 257 -22.38 -17.52 4.19
CA VAL A 257 -22.05 -16.79 2.95
C VAL A 257 -23.22 -16.88 1.95
N LEU A 258 -23.70 -15.72 1.54
CA LEU A 258 -24.75 -15.54 0.53
C LEU A 258 -24.16 -15.20 -0.84
N GLU A 259 -23.11 -14.37 -0.88
CA GLU A 259 -22.52 -13.89 -2.13
C GLU A 259 -21.03 -13.50 -1.94
N VAL A 260 -20.26 -13.68 -3.02
CA VAL A 260 -18.89 -13.16 -3.12
C VAL A 260 -18.79 -12.37 -4.43
N VAL A 261 -18.30 -11.14 -4.35
CA VAL A 261 -18.16 -10.22 -5.49
C VAL A 261 -16.69 -9.81 -5.62
N GLY A 262 -16.13 -10.09 -6.78
CA GLY A 262 -14.72 -9.88 -7.10
C GLY A 262 -13.94 -11.19 -7.19
N SER A 263 -12.99 -11.24 -8.12
CA SER A 263 -12.16 -12.42 -8.41
C SER A 263 -11.14 -12.74 -7.30
N GLY A 264 -10.94 -11.84 -6.37
CA GLY A 264 -9.85 -11.95 -5.37
C GLY A 264 -8.49 -11.49 -5.88
N LEU A 265 -8.42 -10.93 -7.08
CA LEU A 265 -7.20 -10.35 -7.65
C LEU A 265 -7.28 -8.83 -7.61
N ALA A 266 -6.16 -8.18 -7.28
CA ALA A 266 -6.05 -6.73 -7.38
C ALA A 266 -6.22 -6.25 -8.83
N GLY A 267 -7.00 -5.19 -9.05
CA GLY A 267 -7.22 -4.58 -10.36
C GLY A 267 -8.47 -3.71 -10.39
N MET A 268 -8.78 -3.12 -11.54
CA MET A 268 -9.91 -2.21 -11.74
C MET A 268 -10.87 -2.70 -12.84
N GLU A 269 -10.88 -3.98 -13.13
CA GLU A 269 -11.72 -4.56 -14.17
C GLU A 269 -13.19 -4.55 -13.79
N ASP A 270 -14.04 -4.00 -14.68
CA ASP A 270 -15.49 -4.11 -14.64
C ASP A 270 -15.92 -5.48 -15.19
N GLY A 271 -17.13 -5.94 -14.86
CA GLY A 271 -17.69 -7.17 -15.41
C GLY A 271 -18.55 -7.95 -14.44
N SER A 272 -18.67 -9.28 -14.66
CA SER A 272 -19.39 -10.17 -13.76
C SER A 272 -18.71 -10.24 -12.38
N PHE A 273 -19.42 -10.72 -11.36
CA PHE A 273 -18.88 -10.88 -10.01
C PHE A 273 -17.57 -11.69 -9.98
N GLN A 274 -17.43 -12.71 -10.82
CA GLN A 274 -16.23 -13.54 -10.88
C GLN A 274 -15.09 -12.90 -11.68
N ALA A 275 -15.40 -11.98 -12.61
CA ALA A 275 -14.41 -11.33 -13.46
C ALA A 275 -13.96 -9.96 -12.91
N ALA A 276 -14.83 -9.28 -12.19
CA ALA A 276 -14.54 -7.99 -11.61
C ALA A 276 -13.36 -8.05 -10.65
N ARG A 277 -12.58 -6.98 -10.63
CA ARG A 277 -11.47 -6.81 -9.69
C ARG A 277 -11.61 -5.51 -8.91
N PHE A 278 -11.21 -5.58 -7.68
CA PHE A 278 -11.06 -4.44 -6.77
C PHE A 278 -9.60 -4.33 -6.33
N ARG A 279 -9.28 -3.22 -5.67
CA ARG A 279 -8.00 -3.07 -4.97
C ARG A 279 -8.24 -2.42 -3.62
N SER A 280 -8.12 -3.24 -2.55
CA SER A 280 -8.36 -2.84 -1.16
C SER A 280 -9.68 -2.06 -0.99
N PRO A 281 -10.84 -2.67 -1.37
CA PRO A 281 -12.14 -2.01 -1.20
C PRO A 281 -12.41 -1.73 0.28
N GLN A 282 -13.04 -0.58 0.57
CA GLN A 282 -13.35 -0.13 1.93
C GLN A 282 -14.85 0.17 2.08
N GLY A 283 -15.24 1.42 2.21
CA GLY A 283 -16.61 1.85 2.50
C GLY A 283 -17.64 1.40 1.46
N MET A 284 -18.82 1.10 1.96
CA MET A 284 -19.95 0.63 1.15
C MET A 284 -21.24 1.30 1.60
N ILE A 285 -22.13 1.59 0.65
CA ILE A 285 -23.51 2.01 0.91
C ILE A 285 -24.47 1.28 0.00
N ALA A 286 -25.70 1.02 0.49
CA ALA A 286 -26.80 0.63 -0.37
C ALA A 286 -27.33 1.87 -1.12
N LEU A 287 -27.40 1.78 -2.44
CA LEU A 287 -28.07 2.78 -3.28
C LEU A 287 -29.58 2.51 -3.32
N ASP A 288 -29.95 1.25 -3.35
CA ASP A 288 -31.29 0.68 -3.25
C ASP A 288 -31.20 -0.81 -2.84
N GLU A 289 -32.29 -1.54 -2.95
CA GLU A 289 -32.37 -2.98 -2.56
C GLU A 289 -31.42 -3.88 -3.40
N ASN A 290 -31.11 -3.47 -4.62
CA ASN A 290 -30.34 -4.29 -5.58
C ASN A 290 -28.96 -3.69 -5.96
N ARG A 291 -28.61 -2.53 -5.47
CA ARG A 291 -27.34 -1.89 -5.83
C ARG A 291 -26.58 -1.38 -4.63
N LEU A 292 -25.28 -1.67 -4.63
CA LEU A 292 -24.31 -1.11 -3.68
C LEU A 292 -23.37 -0.17 -4.42
N MET A 293 -22.93 0.88 -3.72
CA MET A 293 -21.73 1.63 -4.12
C MET A 293 -20.59 1.29 -3.17
N VAL A 294 -19.39 1.16 -3.73
CA VAL A 294 -18.17 0.72 -3.05
C VAL A 294 -17.07 1.74 -3.28
N ALA A 295 -16.39 2.14 -2.24
CA ALA A 295 -15.11 2.84 -2.31
C ALA A 295 -14.00 1.83 -2.61
N ASP A 296 -13.54 1.83 -3.86
CA ASP A 296 -12.43 0.98 -4.35
C ASP A 296 -11.12 1.77 -4.16
N THR A 297 -10.66 1.78 -2.91
CA THR A 297 -9.77 2.77 -2.32
C THR A 297 -8.44 2.92 -3.04
N GLU A 298 -7.72 1.83 -3.25
CA GLU A 298 -6.42 1.87 -3.94
C GLU A 298 -6.53 1.90 -5.47
N ASN A 299 -7.74 1.71 -6.03
CA ASN A 299 -8.05 2.04 -7.41
C ASN A 299 -8.48 3.51 -7.59
N HIS A 300 -8.55 4.28 -6.53
CA HIS A 300 -9.00 5.67 -6.58
C HIS A 300 -10.32 5.83 -7.33
N ALA A 301 -11.29 4.95 -7.04
CA ALA A 301 -12.52 4.84 -7.80
C ALA A 301 -13.74 4.54 -6.92
N LEU A 302 -14.94 4.86 -7.45
CA LEU A 302 -16.21 4.38 -6.91
C LEU A 302 -16.80 3.37 -7.88
N ARG A 303 -17.24 2.23 -7.34
CA ARG A 303 -17.79 1.12 -8.12
C ARG A 303 -19.24 0.87 -7.70
N VAL A 304 -20.09 0.54 -8.64
CA VAL A 304 -21.46 0.08 -8.37
C VAL A 304 -21.54 -1.42 -8.62
N VAL A 305 -22.00 -2.15 -7.61
CA VAL A 305 -22.32 -3.57 -7.65
C VAL A 305 -23.82 -3.69 -7.88
N ASP A 306 -24.21 -4.31 -8.98
CA ASP A 306 -25.61 -4.61 -9.34
C ASP A 306 -25.90 -6.07 -9.04
N LEU A 307 -26.76 -6.33 -8.05
CA LEU A 307 -27.07 -7.68 -7.56
C LEU A 307 -28.01 -8.44 -8.50
N GLU A 308 -28.87 -7.72 -9.24
CA GLU A 308 -29.78 -8.33 -10.18
C GLU A 308 -29.04 -8.77 -11.46
N GLN A 309 -28.22 -7.85 -12.02
CA GLN A 309 -27.41 -8.13 -13.21
C GLN A 309 -26.14 -8.93 -12.89
N ARG A 310 -25.77 -9.05 -11.62
CA ARG A 310 -24.54 -9.69 -11.14
C ARG A 310 -23.28 -9.10 -11.78
N THR A 311 -23.21 -7.76 -11.82
CA THR A 311 -22.12 -7.02 -12.45
C THR A 311 -21.56 -5.94 -11.52
N VAL A 312 -20.31 -5.56 -11.79
CA VAL A 312 -19.62 -4.42 -11.18
C VAL A 312 -19.26 -3.42 -12.27
N LYS A 313 -19.51 -2.13 -12.00
CA LYS A 313 -19.17 -1.02 -12.92
C LYS A 313 -18.52 0.15 -12.18
N THR A 314 -17.51 0.70 -12.78
CA THR A 314 -16.92 1.98 -12.36
C THR A 314 -17.87 3.13 -12.67
N VAL A 315 -18.14 3.99 -11.66
CA VAL A 315 -19.04 5.15 -11.81
C VAL A 315 -18.33 6.48 -11.54
N ALA A 316 -17.18 6.46 -10.85
CA ALA A 316 -16.32 7.64 -10.65
C ALA A 316 -14.86 7.20 -10.48
N GLY A 317 -13.94 8.10 -10.81
CA GLY A 317 -12.50 7.84 -10.80
C GLY A 317 -11.98 7.46 -12.18
N THR A 318 -10.68 7.74 -12.41
CA THR A 318 -9.95 7.36 -13.64
C THR A 318 -9.02 6.17 -13.42
N GLY A 319 -8.85 5.73 -12.18
CA GLY A 319 -7.81 4.78 -11.77
C GLY A 319 -6.49 5.45 -11.39
N ASP A 320 -6.30 6.70 -11.78
CA ASP A 320 -5.13 7.49 -11.39
C ASP A 320 -5.40 8.24 -10.09
N GLN A 321 -4.39 8.36 -9.25
CA GLN A 321 -4.44 9.17 -8.03
C GLN A 321 -4.56 10.67 -8.37
N ALA A 322 -5.50 11.37 -7.74
CA ALA A 322 -5.64 12.81 -7.88
C ALA A 322 -4.43 13.56 -7.27
N GLN A 323 -3.81 14.41 -8.05
CA GLN A 323 -2.70 15.28 -7.61
C GLN A 323 -3.18 16.55 -6.89
N SER A 324 -4.48 16.77 -6.81
CA SER A 324 -5.10 17.94 -6.17
C SER A 324 -6.48 17.61 -5.65
N GLY A 325 -6.81 18.12 -4.46
CA GLY A 325 -8.16 18.07 -3.90
C GLY A 325 -9.18 18.98 -4.59
N PHE A 326 -8.77 19.72 -5.61
CA PHE A 326 -9.64 20.65 -6.36
C PHE A 326 -9.56 20.36 -7.85
N PRO A 327 -10.50 19.59 -8.41
CA PRO A 327 -10.47 19.16 -9.80
C PRO A 327 -10.42 20.32 -10.80
N GLY A 328 -9.48 20.23 -11.77
CA GLY A 328 -9.30 21.25 -12.82
C GLY A 328 -8.61 22.52 -12.37
N VAL A 329 -7.93 22.47 -11.24
CA VAL A 329 -7.05 23.54 -10.77
C VAL A 329 -5.62 23.16 -11.13
N ASP A 330 -5.07 23.81 -12.15
CA ASP A 330 -3.64 23.78 -12.40
C ASP A 330 -2.95 24.85 -11.55
N PRO A 331 -1.76 24.59 -11.00
CA PRO A 331 -0.98 25.60 -10.31
C PRO A 331 -0.78 26.84 -11.20
N GLY A 332 -1.32 27.98 -10.77
CA GLY A 332 -1.19 29.25 -11.51
C GLY A 332 -2.36 29.61 -12.45
N SER A 333 -3.40 28.78 -12.59
CA SER A 333 -4.58 29.09 -13.40
C SER A 333 -5.65 29.91 -12.64
N ASN A 334 -6.45 30.71 -13.37
CA ASN A 334 -7.65 31.32 -12.83
C ASN A 334 -8.67 30.24 -12.45
N LEU A 335 -9.06 30.21 -11.18
CA LEU A 335 -9.87 29.14 -10.60
C LEU A 335 -11.29 29.14 -11.14
N PRO A 336 -11.87 28.01 -11.54
CA PRO A 336 -13.29 27.90 -11.82
C PRO A 336 -14.10 28.12 -10.53
N LYS A 337 -15.27 28.79 -10.66
CA LYS A 337 -16.16 29.06 -9.52
C LYS A 337 -16.78 27.83 -8.87
N ARG A 338 -16.68 26.66 -9.52
CA ARG A 338 -17.13 25.35 -9.02
C ARG A 338 -16.09 24.30 -9.32
N TRP A 339 -15.67 23.56 -8.28
CA TRP A 339 -14.68 22.47 -8.38
C TRP A 339 -15.35 21.11 -8.62
N THR A 340 -16.44 21.07 -9.38
CA THR A 340 -17.14 19.82 -9.73
C THR A 340 -16.87 19.44 -11.18
N ARG A 341 -16.75 18.14 -11.44
CA ARG A 341 -16.47 17.54 -12.75
C ARG A 341 -17.32 16.29 -12.97
N LYS A 342 -17.29 15.78 -14.19
CA LYS A 342 -17.91 14.49 -14.53
C LYS A 342 -17.16 13.38 -13.80
N PRO A 343 -17.86 12.46 -13.10
CA PRO A 343 -17.23 11.48 -12.21
C PRO A 343 -16.18 10.59 -12.91
N LEU A 344 -16.50 10.04 -14.10
CA LEU A 344 -15.58 9.18 -14.86
C LEU A 344 -14.37 9.89 -15.50
N SER A 345 -14.32 11.21 -15.46
CA SER A 345 -13.18 11.99 -15.94
C SER A 345 -12.44 12.74 -14.81
N THR A 346 -12.73 12.38 -13.57
CA THR A 346 -12.14 13.00 -12.37
C THR A 346 -11.30 11.96 -11.64
N ALA A 347 -10.01 12.19 -11.52
CA ALA A 347 -9.18 11.39 -10.65
C ALA A 347 -9.59 11.60 -9.19
N LEU A 348 -9.64 10.53 -8.42
CA LEU A 348 -9.90 10.52 -6.98
C LEU A 348 -8.60 10.22 -6.22
N ALA A 349 -8.60 10.38 -4.88
CA ALA A 349 -7.46 10.04 -4.06
C ALA A 349 -7.93 9.27 -2.82
N SER A 350 -7.89 7.96 -2.91
CA SER A 350 -8.25 7.03 -1.84
C SER A 350 -9.59 7.36 -1.18
N PRO A 351 -10.73 7.20 -1.90
CA PRO A 351 -12.04 7.24 -1.27
C PRO A 351 -12.07 6.12 -0.22
N TRP A 352 -12.36 6.46 1.04
CA TRP A 352 -12.24 5.52 2.15
C TRP A 352 -13.58 5.07 2.71
N ASP A 353 -14.52 6.00 2.84
CA ASP A 353 -15.86 5.68 3.31
C ASP A 353 -16.93 6.48 2.56
N LEU A 354 -18.15 5.99 2.62
CA LEU A 354 -19.31 6.53 1.92
C LEU A 354 -20.49 6.72 2.87
N LEU A 355 -21.28 7.76 2.63
CA LEU A 355 -22.55 7.96 3.31
C LEU A 355 -23.61 8.44 2.32
N SER A 356 -24.79 7.83 2.36
CA SER A 356 -25.92 8.20 1.52
C SER A 356 -26.89 9.09 2.31
N SER A 357 -27.24 10.27 1.78
CA SER A 357 -28.37 11.07 2.19
C SER A 357 -29.51 10.97 1.18
N ASP A 358 -30.60 11.70 1.38
CA ASP A 358 -31.73 11.71 0.45
C ASP A 358 -31.35 12.22 -0.95
N ASP A 359 -30.47 13.20 -1.04
CA ASP A 359 -30.13 13.92 -2.27
C ASP A 359 -28.74 13.63 -2.83
N ALA A 360 -27.83 13.10 -2.01
CA ALA A 360 -26.44 12.96 -2.40
C ALA A 360 -25.71 11.79 -1.69
N ILE A 361 -24.54 11.50 -2.20
CA ILE A 361 -23.54 10.59 -1.63
C ILE A 361 -22.36 11.45 -1.18
N TYR A 362 -21.94 11.25 0.06
CA TYR A 362 -20.76 11.87 0.65
C TYR A 362 -19.64 10.86 0.72
N ILE A 363 -18.43 11.31 0.41
CA ILE A 363 -17.24 10.48 0.24
C ILE A 363 -16.14 11.02 1.16
N ALA A 364 -15.66 10.20 2.08
CA ALA A 364 -14.43 10.49 2.82
C ALA A 364 -13.25 10.31 1.86
N MET A 365 -12.69 11.41 1.38
CA MET A 365 -11.57 11.42 0.43
C MET A 365 -10.27 11.55 1.21
N ALA A 366 -9.74 10.43 1.69
CA ALA A 366 -8.60 10.40 2.61
C ALA A 366 -7.36 11.08 2.03
N GLY A 367 -6.99 10.77 0.78
CA GLY A 367 -5.77 11.28 0.16
C GLY A 367 -5.79 12.76 -0.21
N THR A 368 -6.96 13.44 -0.21
CA THR A 368 -7.03 14.89 -0.39
C THR A 368 -7.47 15.62 0.87
N HIS A 369 -7.61 14.92 1.99
CA HIS A 369 -8.00 15.52 3.28
C HIS A 369 -9.30 16.31 3.20
N GLN A 370 -10.34 15.73 2.53
CA GLN A 370 -11.60 16.39 2.24
C GLN A 370 -12.79 15.45 2.34
N ILE A 371 -13.98 16.02 2.49
CA ILE A 371 -15.24 15.32 2.21
C ILE A 371 -15.71 15.78 0.83
N TRP A 372 -15.96 14.83 -0.06
CA TRP A 372 -16.50 15.08 -1.38
C TRP A 372 -17.98 14.74 -1.44
N ARG A 373 -18.67 15.26 -2.46
CA ARG A 373 -20.09 15.04 -2.68
C ARG A 373 -20.38 14.69 -4.13
N MET A 374 -21.28 13.74 -4.31
CA MET A 374 -21.82 13.32 -5.59
C MET A 374 -23.36 13.27 -5.48
N PRO A 375 -24.15 13.96 -6.35
CA PRO A 375 -25.59 13.81 -6.38
C PRO A 375 -26.04 12.38 -6.68
N LYS A 376 -27.27 12.00 -6.28
CA LYS A 376 -27.84 10.68 -6.61
C LYS A 376 -27.97 10.42 -8.12
N SER A 377 -27.97 11.48 -8.95
CA SER A 377 -27.91 11.38 -10.42
C SER A 377 -26.58 10.90 -10.96
N LEU A 378 -25.53 10.84 -10.12
CA LEU A 378 -24.17 10.40 -10.47
C LEU A 378 -23.55 11.18 -11.65
N ASP A 379 -23.93 12.45 -11.85
CA ASP A 379 -23.52 13.26 -13.00
C ASP A 379 -22.41 14.27 -12.69
N ALA A 380 -22.13 14.51 -11.40
CA ALA A 380 -21.11 15.44 -10.95
C ALA A 380 -20.45 14.94 -9.66
N ILE A 381 -19.15 15.24 -9.45
CA ILE A 381 -18.41 14.93 -8.23
C ILE A 381 -17.41 16.06 -7.91
N GLY A 382 -17.19 16.34 -6.64
CA GLY A 382 -16.19 17.31 -6.21
C GLY A 382 -16.18 17.57 -4.70
N PRO A 383 -15.22 18.37 -4.19
CA PRO A 383 -15.09 18.69 -2.77
C PRO A 383 -16.32 19.43 -2.24
N TRP A 384 -16.75 19.05 -1.04
CA TRP A 384 -17.88 19.62 -0.31
C TRP A 384 -17.44 20.27 1.01
N ALA A 385 -16.45 19.67 1.69
CA ALA A 385 -15.82 20.24 2.88
C ALA A 385 -14.32 19.93 2.93
N GLY A 386 -13.53 20.84 3.50
CA GLY A 386 -12.08 20.74 3.62
C GLY A 386 -11.34 21.60 2.61
N ASN A 387 -10.26 22.24 3.07
CA ASN A 387 -9.41 23.09 2.23
C ASN A 387 -8.28 22.36 1.52
N GLY A 388 -8.20 21.01 1.68
CA GLY A 388 -7.17 20.17 1.06
C GLY A 388 -5.81 20.19 1.79
N ARG A 389 -5.74 20.78 2.99
CA ARG A 389 -4.55 20.73 3.86
C ARG A 389 -4.76 19.69 4.94
N GLU A 390 -3.73 18.96 5.24
CA GLU A 390 -3.69 18.05 6.39
C GLU A 390 -3.57 18.87 7.68
N ASP A 391 -4.70 19.09 8.35
CA ASP A 391 -4.78 19.76 9.64
C ASP A 391 -6.17 19.54 10.26
N ILE A 392 -6.36 19.93 11.53
CA ILE A 392 -7.64 19.90 12.24
C ILE A 392 -8.07 21.34 12.53
N VAL A 393 -8.74 21.99 11.58
CA VAL A 393 -9.23 23.36 11.71
C VAL A 393 -10.74 23.39 11.56
N ASP A 394 -11.42 24.06 12.51
CA ASP A 394 -12.87 24.32 12.45
C ASP A 394 -13.19 25.56 11.62
N GLY A 395 -14.41 25.67 11.12
CA GLY A 395 -14.92 26.84 10.41
C GLY A 395 -15.70 26.51 9.13
N PRO A 396 -15.79 27.46 8.19
CA PRO A 396 -16.52 27.30 6.93
C PRO A 396 -16.06 26.07 6.16
N ARG A 397 -17.01 25.33 5.55
CA ARG A 397 -16.73 24.05 4.87
C ARG A 397 -15.67 24.14 3.79
N LEU A 398 -15.75 25.16 2.94
CA LEU A 398 -14.84 25.30 1.78
C LEU A 398 -14.10 26.63 1.82
N PRO A 399 -12.86 26.67 1.36
CA PRO A 399 -12.08 27.89 1.24
C PRO A 399 -12.58 28.75 0.07
N ALA A 400 -12.30 30.04 0.11
CA ALA A 400 -12.54 30.95 -1.02
C ALA A 400 -11.65 30.62 -2.23
N GLN A 401 -10.47 30.03 -1.98
CA GLN A 401 -9.50 29.54 -2.96
C GLN A 401 -8.93 28.21 -2.50
N PRO A 402 -8.54 27.30 -3.41
CA PRO A 402 -7.89 26.04 -3.06
C PRO A 402 -6.75 26.24 -2.07
N TYR A 403 -6.72 25.36 -1.06
CA TYR A 403 -5.73 25.37 0.02
C TYR A 403 -5.69 26.67 0.86
N GLY A 404 -6.72 27.52 0.73
CA GLY A 404 -6.83 28.80 1.46
C GLY A 404 -7.00 28.58 2.97
N LEU A 405 -6.40 29.45 3.78
CA LEU A 405 -6.62 29.50 5.22
C LEU A 405 -7.99 30.12 5.56
N GLY A 406 -8.46 29.92 6.81
CA GLY A 406 -9.71 30.46 7.31
C GLY A 406 -10.96 29.64 6.95
N SER A 407 -10.78 28.41 6.54
CA SER A 407 -11.80 27.37 6.37
C SER A 407 -11.36 26.08 7.00
N ALA A 408 -12.30 25.14 7.13
CA ALA A 408 -12.03 23.84 7.73
C ALA A 408 -10.97 23.04 6.98
N SER A 409 -10.18 22.29 7.72
CA SER A 409 -9.28 21.26 7.21
C SER A 409 -9.55 19.94 7.93
N PHE A 410 -9.16 18.84 7.30
CA PHE A 410 -9.20 17.48 7.83
C PHE A 410 -7.82 16.86 7.74
N ALA A 411 -7.62 15.79 8.52
CA ALA A 411 -6.40 15.00 8.50
C ALA A 411 -6.77 13.53 8.26
N GLN A 412 -6.94 13.16 6.99
CA GLN A 412 -7.26 11.80 6.53
C GLN A 412 -8.64 11.32 7.00
N PRO A 413 -9.76 11.93 6.55
CA PRO A 413 -11.10 11.47 6.91
C PRO A 413 -11.32 10.04 6.40
N SER A 414 -11.75 9.11 7.28
CA SER A 414 -11.79 7.67 7.02
C SER A 414 -13.10 7.00 7.42
N GLY A 415 -14.03 7.68 8.09
CA GLY A 415 -15.32 7.13 8.51
C GLY A 415 -16.41 8.17 8.50
N LEU A 416 -17.61 7.80 8.10
CA LEU A 416 -18.78 8.69 7.98
C LEU A 416 -20.01 8.11 8.65
N ALA A 417 -20.73 8.93 9.43
CA ALA A 417 -22.05 8.62 9.99
C ALA A 417 -22.89 9.90 10.07
N SER A 418 -24.22 9.78 10.24
CA SER A 418 -25.09 10.95 10.39
C SER A 418 -26.25 10.71 11.34
N ASP A 419 -26.58 11.72 12.12
CA ASP A 419 -27.81 11.79 12.95
C ASP A 419 -28.96 12.54 12.24
N GLY A 420 -28.80 12.90 10.97
CA GLY A 420 -29.73 13.71 10.19
C GLY A 420 -29.57 15.22 10.37
N ARG A 421 -28.82 15.69 11.36
CA ARG A 421 -28.45 17.10 11.57
C ARG A 421 -26.99 17.36 11.24
N PHE A 422 -26.11 16.44 11.63
CA PHE A 422 -24.68 16.52 11.39
C PHE A 422 -24.19 15.33 10.60
N LEU A 423 -23.19 15.57 9.76
CA LEU A 423 -22.32 14.52 9.24
C LEU A 423 -21.12 14.39 10.19
N TYR A 424 -21.02 13.25 10.88
CA TYR A 424 -19.86 12.91 11.71
C TYR A 424 -18.77 12.28 10.85
N VAL A 425 -17.53 12.67 11.12
CA VAL A 425 -16.36 12.22 10.39
C VAL A 425 -15.32 11.69 11.39
N ALA A 426 -14.90 10.44 11.25
CA ALA A 426 -13.66 9.96 11.84
C ALA A 426 -12.48 10.57 11.07
N ASP A 427 -11.81 11.54 11.67
CA ASP A 427 -10.67 12.26 11.09
C ASP A 427 -9.39 11.65 11.67
N SER A 428 -8.91 10.58 11.00
CA SER A 428 -8.02 9.56 11.59
C SER A 428 -6.69 10.12 12.06
N GLU A 429 -5.93 10.76 11.19
CA GLU A 429 -4.64 11.35 11.54
C GLU A 429 -4.78 12.54 12.50
N GLY A 430 -5.97 13.13 12.53
CA GLY A 430 -6.35 14.13 13.51
C GLY A 430 -6.76 13.57 14.86
N SER A 431 -6.89 12.25 15.02
CA SER A 431 -7.38 11.58 16.22
C SER A 431 -8.62 12.24 16.79
N SER A 432 -9.59 12.59 15.90
CA SER A 432 -10.74 13.41 16.26
C SER A 432 -12.02 12.97 15.54
N ILE A 433 -13.15 13.32 16.15
CA ILE A 433 -14.46 13.24 15.51
C ILE A 433 -14.88 14.65 15.15
N ARG A 434 -15.10 14.85 13.84
CA ARG A 434 -15.56 16.13 13.31
C ARG A 434 -17.06 16.05 13.03
N ALA A 435 -17.75 17.19 13.16
CA ALA A 435 -19.16 17.32 12.84
C ALA A 435 -19.36 18.43 11.83
N ILE A 436 -20.04 18.12 10.72
CA ILE A 436 -20.34 19.07 9.65
C ILE A 436 -21.86 19.31 9.67
N ASP A 437 -22.27 20.55 9.92
CA ASP A 437 -23.68 20.93 9.87
C ASP A 437 -24.19 20.83 8.40
N TRP A 438 -25.35 20.19 8.20
CA TRP A 438 -25.97 19.98 6.90
C TRP A 438 -26.52 21.27 6.26
N THR A 439 -26.73 22.32 7.05
CA THR A 439 -27.28 23.57 6.52
C THR A 439 -26.40 24.19 5.44
N GLU A 440 -26.97 25.04 4.59
CA GLU A 440 -26.24 25.66 3.48
C GLU A 440 -25.06 26.52 3.95
N ALA A 441 -25.21 27.20 5.09
CA ALA A 441 -24.15 27.98 5.74
C ALA A 441 -23.37 27.16 6.78
N GLY A 442 -23.52 25.83 6.78
CA GLY A 442 -22.99 24.96 7.83
C GLY A 442 -21.47 25.00 7.94
N GLU A 443 -21.01 24.89 9.13
CA GLU A 443 -19.61 24.88 9.50
C GLU A 443 -19.15 23.49 9.93
N VAL A 444 -17.86 23.28 9.91
CA VAL A 444 -17.20 22.12 10.51
C VAL A 444 -16.78 22.49 11.92
N SER A 445 -17.11 21.62 12.87
CA SER A 445 -16.70 21.71 14.27
C SER A 445 -16.07 20.39 14.74
N THR A 446 -15.36 20.44 15.87
CA THR A 446 -14.72 19.28 16.47
C THR A 446 -15.32 19.02 17.85
N PRO A 447 -16.39 18.21 17.97
CA PRO A 447 -16.94 17.84 19.29
C PRO A 447 -15.93 17.06 20.13
N LEU A 448 -15.15 16.16 19.51
CA LEU A 448 -14.15 15.37 20.21
C LEU A 448 -12.80 15.45 19.47
N GLY A 449 -11.76 15.94 20.13
CA GLY A 449 -10.42 16.07 19.57
C GLY A 449 -9.72 17.36 19.95
N THR A 450 -8.60 17.62 19.27
CA THR A 450 -7.60 18.62 19.68
C THR A 450 -7.59 19.89 18.81
N ALA A 451 -8.61 20.14 17.99
CA ALA A 451 -8.71 21.31 17.10
C ALA A 451 -8.50 22.67 17.80
N LYS A 452 -8.92 22.75 19.07
CA LYS A 452 -8.78 23.99 19.89
C LYS A 452 -7.35 24.26 20.38
N LEU A 453 -6.42 23.29 20.24
CA LEU A 453 -5.03 23.50 20.64
C LEU A 453 -4.34 24.48 19.66
N PRO A 454 -3.55 25.43 20.17
CA PRO A 454 -2.86 26.41 19.31
C PRO A 454 -1.73 25.81 18.50
N ALA A 455 -1.17 24.69 18.94
CA ALA A 455 -0.09 23.96 18.30
C ALA A 455 -0.17 22.47 18.62
N GLN A 456 0.50 21.63 17.85
CA GLN A 456 0.62 20.17 18.04
C GLN A 456 -0.75 19.43 18.03
N ARG A 457 -1.79 19.98 17.42
CA ARG A 457 -3.11 19.34 17.40
C ARG A 457 -3.13 18.01 16.65
N LEU A 458 -2.28 17.81 15.63
CA LEU A 458 -2.10 16.55 14.94
C LEU A 458 -1.22 15.53 15.70
N PHE A 459 -0.56 15.95 16.76
CA PHE A 459 0.36 15.13 17.56
C PHE A 459 -0.08 14.99 19.03
N THR A 460 -1.34 15.37 19.33
CA THR A 460 -1.94 15.19 20.64
C THR A 460 -3.06 14.17 20.52
N PHE A 461 -2.79 12.97 20.99
CA PHE A 461 -3.67 11.81 20.95
C PHE A 461 -3.51 10.99 22.25
N GLY A 462 -4.29 9.94 22.41
CA GLY A 462 -4.19 9.04 23.56
C GLY A 462 -5.45 8.21 23.75
N ASP A 463 -5.55 7.57 24.90
CA ASP A 463 -6.68 6.76 25.31
C ASP A 463 -7.26 7.30 26.62
N ARG A 464 -8.22 8.21 26.50
CA ARG A 464 -8.82 8.84 27.68
C ARG A 464 -10.30 9.09 27.46
N ASP A 465 -11.10 8.46 28.29
CA ASP A 465 -12.55 8.63 28.37
C ASP A 465 -12.96 9.85 29.22
N GLY A 466 -14.25 10.17 29.26
CA GLY A 466 -14.83 11.23 30.05
C GLY A 466 -15.47 12.35 29.23
N ALA A 467 -15.44 13.59 29.76
CA ALA A 467 -16.01 14.73 29.03
C ALA A 467 -15.30 14.99 27.70
N TRP A 468 -16.06 15.31 26.65
CA TRP A 468 -15.55 15.52 25.28
C TRP A 468 -14.34 16.44 25.20
N GLU A 469 -14.36 17.50 26.01
CA GLU A 469 -13.30 18.52 26.00
C GLU A 469 -11.93 17.98 26.44
N ASN A 470 -11.94 16.87 27.19
CA ASN A 470 -10.75 16.29 27.81
C ASN A 470 -10.40 14.91 27.30
N ALA A 471 -11.32 14.28 26.57
CA ALA A 471 -11.14 12.94 26.04
C ALA A 471 -10.12 12.92 24.89
N LEU A 472 -9.46 11.78 24.70
CA LEU A 472 -8.49 11.57 23.64
C LEU A 472 -8.77 10.25 22.92
N LEU A 473 -8.57 10.27 21.62
CA LEU A 473 -8.60 9.12 20.72
C LEU A 473 -7.21 8.88 20.13
N GLN A 474 -7.04 7.75 19.46
CA GLN A 474 -5.84 7.45 18.68
C GLN A 474 -6.22 6.81 17.35
N HIS A 475 -6.14 7.58 16.27
CA HIS A 475 -6.37 7.17 14.89
C HIS A 475 -7.70 6.41 14.65
N PRO A 476 -8.86 7.01 14.97
CA PRO A 476 -10.16 6.38 14.75
C PRO A 476 -10.45 6.22 13.25
N LEU A 477 -10.89 5.02 12.80
CA LEU A 477 -11.16 4.74 11.39
C LEU A 477 -12.65 4.64 11.05
N ALA A 478 -13.54 4.46 12.03
CA ALA A 478 -14.97 4.36 11.74
C ALA A 478 -15.83 5.05 12.79
N VAL A 479 -16.99 5.49 12.32
CA VAL A 479 -18.10 5.98 13.14
C VAL A 479 -19.40 5.33 12.69
N ALA A 480 -20.35 5.13 13.62
CA ALA A 480 -21.71 4.69 13.32
C ALA A 480 -22.70 5.39 14.24
N TRP A 481 -23.93 5.62 13.77
CA TRP A 481 -25.00 6.23 14.53
C TRP A 481 -26.06 5.19 14.91
N ASP A 482 -26.45 5.09 16.19
CA ASP A 482 -27.42 4.09 16.68
C ASP A 482 -28.82 4.65 16.89
N GLY A 483 -29.06 5.92 16.60
CA GLY A 483 -30.31 6.64 16.87
C GLY A 483 -30.23 7.55 18.08
N ALA A 484 -29.18 7.42 18.91
CA ALA A 484 -28.95 8.21 20.12
C ALA A 484 -27.46 8.59 20.30
N ASN A 485 -26.55 7.71 19.96
CA ASN A 485 -25.12 7.85 20.22
C ASN A 485 -24.28 7.66 18.96
N VAL A 486 -23.09 8.25 18.94
CA VAL A 486 -22.07 7.96 17.93
C VAL A 486 -21.11 6.90 18.46
N TRP A 487 -21.06 5.76 17.79
CA TRP A 487 -20.09 4.70 18.04
C TRP A 487 -18.81 4.96 17.26
N ILE A 488 -17.67 4.68 17.86
CA ILE A 488 -16.35 5.01 17.32
C ILE A 488 -15.46 3.76 17.39
N ALA A 489 -14.88 3.35 16.28
CA ALA A 489 -13.74 2.45 16.27
C ALA A 489 -12.49 3.29 16.54
N ASP A 490 -12.03 3.30 17.78
CA ASP A 490 -10.80 3.97 18.21
C ASP A 490 -9.63 3.02 17.96
N THR A 491 -9.27 2.95 16.68
CA THR A 491 -8.55 1.84 16.04
C THR A 491 -7.21 1.53 16.70
N TYR A 492 -6.37 2.53 16.92
CA TYR A 492 -5.04 2.32 17.51
C TYR A 492 -5.07 2.20 19.05
N ASN A 493 -6.21 2.45 19.65
CA ASN A 493 -6.48 2.09 21.06
C ASN A 493 -7.12 0.70 21.19
N HIS A 494 -7.31 -0.03 20.08
CA HIS A 494 -7.93 -1.36 20.04
C HIS A 494 -9.26 -1.41 20.79
N ALA A 495 -10.11 -0.40 20.57
CA ALA A 495 -11.31 -0.19 21.37
C ALA A 495 -12.51 0.23 20.52
N ILE A 496 -13.70 -0.14 20.98
CA ILE A 496 -14.96 0.44 20.54
C ILE A 496 -15.46 1.36 21.64
N LYS A 497 -15.70 2.62 21.27
CA LYS A 497 -16.16 3.66 22.19
C LYS A 497 -17.53 4.18 21.79
N ARG A 498 -18.26 4.69 22.79
CA ARG A 498 -19.57 5.32 22.63
C ARG A 498 -19.49 6.79 23.03
N LEU A 499 -19.86 7.65 22.14
CA LEU A 499 -19.99 9.08 22.36
C LEU A 499 -21.46 9.39 22.65
N ASP A 500 -21.77 9.67 23.89
CA ASP A 500 -23.12 10.03 24.37
C ASP A 500 -23.33 11.53 24.17
N GLN A 501 -24.28 11.88 23.31
CA GLN A 501 -24.56 13.29 22.97
C GLN A 501 -25.33 14.03 24.09
N GLU A 502 -26.14 13.34 24.88
CA GLU A 502 -26.92 13.95 25.95
C GLU A 502 -26.01 14.39 27.11
N SER A 503 -25.12 13.51 27.54
CA SER A 503 -24.17 13.78 28.64
C SER A 503 -22.89 14.50 28.16
N SER A 504 -22.63 14.58 26.86
CA SER A 504 -21.39 15.07 26.29
C SER A 504 -20.14 14.33 26.81
N THR A 505 -20.25 13.00 26.90
CA THR A 505 -19.17 12.14 27.37
C THR A 505 -18.87 11.02 26.41
N ILE A 506 -17.65 10.49 26.49
CA ILE A 506 -17.24 9.28 25.78
C ILE A 506 -16.81 8.21 26.78
N GLU A 507 -17.14 6.98 26.49
CA GLU A 507 -16.72 5.80 27.25
C GLU A 507 -16.26 4.68 26.34
N THR A 508 -15.32 3.88 26.81
CA THR A 508 -14.91 2.63 26.18
C THR A 508 -15.94 1.54 26.56
N VAL A 509 -16.53 0.92 25.53
CA VAL A 509 -17.53 -0.14 25.71
C VAL A 509 -16.91 -1.52 25.57
N TRP A 510 -16.10 -1.74 24.50
CA TRP A 510 -15.47 -3.03 24.26
C TRP A 510 -13.98 -2.88 23.91
N ARG A 511 -13.18 -3.81 24.46
CA ARG A 511 -11.75 -4.00 24.16
C ARG A 511 -11.40 -5.45 23.82
N GLU A 512 -12.34 -6.36 24.00
CA GLU A 512 -12.18 -7.79 23.73
C GLU A 512 -13.52 -8.40 23.33
N ALA A 513 -13.45 -9.53 22.63
CA ALA A 513 -14.59 -10.38 22.31
C ALA A 513 -14.16 -11.83 22.48
N ASP A 514 -14.98 -12.65 23.18
CA ASP A 514 -14.71 -14.06 23.46
C ASP A 514 -13.33 -14.30 24.12
N GLY A 515 -12.89 -13.37 24.99
CA GLY A 515 -11.61 -13.44 25.71
C GLY A 515 -10.37 -13.13 24.85
N GLN A 516 -10.57 -12.65 23.62
CA GLN A 516 -9.50 -12.20 22.74
C GLN A 516 -9.57 -10.67 22.55
N PRO A 517 -8.48 -9.93 22.83
CA PRO A 517 -8.44 -8.49 22.59
C PRO A 517 -8.80 -8.12 21.15
N LEU A 518 -9.45 -6.97 20.96
CA LEU A 518 -9.62 -6.34 19.66
C LEU A 518 -8.23 -5.97 19.09
N ASN A 519 -8.11 -5.98 17.76
CA ASN A 519 -6.87 -5.61 17.11
C ASN A 519 -7.13 -4.73 15.87
N GLU A 520 -6.94 -3.42 16.05
CA GLU A 520 -7.19 -2.37 15.05
C GLU A 520 -8.59 -2.49 14.39
N PRO A 521 -9.71 -2.45 15.16
CA PRO A 521 -11.04 -2.45 14.56
C PRO A 521 -11.19 -1.21 13.66
N ALA A 522 -11.61 -1.39 12.38
CA ALA A 522 -11.63 -0.32 11.39
C ALA A 522 -12.99 -0.09 10.71
N GLY A 523 -13.96 -0.96 10.90
CA GLY A 523 -15.28 -0.86 10.28
C GLY A 523 -16.41 -0.97 11.29
N LEU A 524 -17.42 -0.10 11.19
CA LEU A 524 -18.63 -0.14 12.03
C LEU A 524 -19.88 0.01 11.16
N SER A 525 -20.91 -0.76 11.48
CA SER A 525 -22.25 -0.57 10.93
C SER A 525 -23.32 -0.95 11.96
N TYR A 526 -24.21 -0.02 12.25
CA TYR A 526 -25.30 -0.26 13.19
C TYR A 526 -26.60 -0.64 12.50
N ARG A 527 -27.30 -1.64 13.05
CA ARG A 527 -28.63 -2.00 12.62
C ARG A 527 -29.42 -2.69 13.74
N GLU A 528 -30.61 -2.19 14.03
CA GLU A 528 -31.62 -2.84 14.91
C GLU A 528 -31.05 -3.31 16.25
N GLY A 529 -30.31 -2.45 16.96
CA GLY A 529 -29.73 -2.76 18.28
C GLY A 529 -28.39 -3.51 18.20
N ARG A 530 -27.91 -3.87 17.00
CA ARG A 530 -26.64 -4.59 16.78
C ARG A 530 -25.61 -3.70 16.11
N LEU A 531 -24.40 -3.70 16.62
CA LEU A 531 -23.25 -3.07 16.02
C LEU A 531 -22.34 -4.14 15.41
N TYR A 532 -22.19 -4.13 14.08
CA TYR A 532 -21.28 -5.01 13.36
C TYR A 532 -19.92 -4.33 13.26
N ILE A 533 -18.85 -5.07 13.57
CA ILE A 533 -17.50 -4.55 13.75
C ILE A 533 -16.52 -5.37 12.93
N ALA A 534 -15.79 -4.75 12.01
CA ALA A 534 -14.63 -5.37 11.37
C ALA A 534 -13.42 -5.26 12.30
N ASP A 535 -13.03 -6.37 12.93
CA ASP A 535 -11.84 -6.49 13.78
C ASP A 535 -10.64 -6.89 12.89
N THR A 536 -10.07 -5.88 12.24
CA THR A 536 -9.28 -5.95 11.02
C THR A 536 -8.06 -6.86 11.14
N ASN A 537 -7.18 -6.61 12.12
CA ASN A 537 -5.95 -7.41 12.27
C ASN A 537 -6.20 -8.78 12.93
N ASN A 538 -7.38 -9.00 13.49
CA ASN A 538 -7.84 -10.34 13.90
C ASN A 538 -8.55 -11.09 12.77
N HIS A 539 -8.72 -10.48 11.59
CA HIS A 539 -9.35 -11.09 10.39
C HIS A 539 -10.73 -11.66 10.64
N ARG A 540 -11.54 -11.00 11.50
CA ARG A 540 -12.85 -11.48 11.93
C ARG A 540 -13.91 -10.37 11.91
N LEU A 541 -15.17 -10.79 11.96
CA LEU A 541 -16.32 -9.93 12.15
C LEU A 541 -16.91 -10.17 13.55
N LEU A 542 -17.27 -9.09 14.22
CA LEU A 542 -17.92 -9.16 15.54
C LEU A 542 -19.31 -8.55 15.48
N VAL A 543 -20.18 -8.98 16.39
CA VAL A 543 -21.51 -8.41 16.62
C VAL A 543 -21.64 -8.02 18.08
N GLY A 544 -21.80 -6.73 18.33
CA GLY A 544 -22.09 -6.17 19.65
C GLY A 544 -23.57 -5.85 19.77
N ASP A 545 -24.24 -6.32 20.85
CA ASP A 545 -25.58 -5.89 21.22
C ASP A 545 -25.48 -4.64 22.08
N VAL A 546 -25.98 -3.51 21.57
CA VAL A 546 -25.83 -2.21 22.23
C VAL A 546 -26.70 -2.06 23.47
N GLY A 547 -27.77 -2.87 23.61
CA GLY A 547 -28.69 -2.86 24.76
C GLY A 547 -28.19 -3.68 25.92
N SER A 548 -27.63 -4.87 25.67
CA SER A 548 -27.09 -5.75 26.71
C SER A 548 -25.61 -5.50 27.00
N GLY A 549 -24.88 -4.87 26.07
CA GLY A 549 -23.44 -4.65 26.15
C GLY A 549 -22.62 -5.90 25.87
N THR A 550 -23.21 -6.98 25.35
CA THR A 550 -22.51 -8.21 24.96
C THR A 550 -21.89 -8.05 23.58
N ILE A 551 -20.79 -8.75 23.33
CA ILE A 551 -20.09 -8.80 22.02
C ILE A 551 -19.60 -10.22 21.77
N GLU A 552 -19.77 -10.71 20.55
CA GLU A 552 -19.41 -12.06 20.13
C GLU A 552 -18.83 -12.08 18.71
N VAL A 553 -18.09 -13.15 18.36
CA VAL A 553 -17.60 -13.37 17.02
C VAL A 553 -18.72 -13.88 16.12
N LEU A 554 -18.94 -13.26 14.98
CA LEU A 554 -19.79 -13.80 13.91
C LEU A 554 -18.95 -14.75 13.04
N GLU A 555 -19.11 -16.06 13.26
CA GLU A 555 -18.40 -17.09 12.51
C GLU A 555 -18.84 -17.12 11.05
N ILE A 556 -17.92 -16.90 10.12
CA ILE A 556 -18.21 -16.92 8.68
C ILE A 556 -18.16 -18.35 8.14
N GLN A 557 -19.33 -18.87 7.73
CA GLN A 557 -19.48 -20.26 7.32
C GLN A 557 -19.40 -20.42 5.80
N GLY A 558 -18.51 -21.31 5.34
CA GLY A 558 -18.40 -21.68 3.93
C GLY A 558 -17.58 -20.73 3.06
N LEU A 559 -16.97 -19.71 3.65
CA LEU A 559 -16.04 -18.83 2.93
C LEU A 559 -14.70 -19.53 2.70
N GLN A 560 -14.23 -19.49 1.48
CA GLN A 560 -12.91 -19.99 1.11
C GLN A 560 -11.99 -18.82 0.74
N GLU A 561 -10.70 -19.00 0.97
CA GLU A 561 -9.68 -18.08 0.43
C GLU A 561 -9.85 -18.00 -1.11
N PRO A 562 -9.67 -16.80 -1.71
CA PRO A 562 -9.64 -16.69 -3.15
C PRO A 562 -8.59 -17.64 -3.74
N GLN A 563 -8.97 -18.40 -4.76
CA GLN A 563 -7.98 -19.16 -5.51
C GLN A 563 -7.04 -18.15 -6.16
N ARG A 564 -5.88 -17.96 -5.56
CA ARG A 564 -4.82 -17.24 -6.27
C ARG A 564 -4.61 -18.00 -7.58
N PRO A 565 -4.73 -17.38 -8.75
CA PRO A 565 -4.29 -18.05 -9.95
C PRO A 565 -2.86 -18.47 -9.62
N THR A 566 -2.57 -19.77 -9.70
CA THR A 566 -1.18 -20.15 -9.92
C THR A 566 -0.74 -19.25 -11.04
N ALA A 567 0.11 -18.26 -10.71
CA ALA A 567 0.62 -17.38 -11.71
C ALA A 567 1.31 -18.27 -12.73
N VAL A 568 0.59 -18.57 -13.79
CA VAL A 568 1.18 -18.85 -15.05
C VAL A 568 1.67 -17.46 -15.47
N ALA A 569 2.74 -17.01 -14.79
CA ALA A 569 3.60 -16.02 -15.34
C ALA A 569 3.89 -16.59 -16.71
N VAL A 570 3.48 -15.90 -17.77
CA VAL A 570 3.92 -16.24 -19.11
C VAL A 570 5.42 -16.17 -18.99
N ALA A 571 6.04 -17.34 -18.81
CA ALA A 571 7.44 -17.42 -18.44
C ALA A 571 8.19 -16.78 -19.59
N LYS A 572 8.73 -15.59 -19.36
CA LYS A 572 9.67 -15.00 -20.30
C LYS A 572 11.00 -15.68 -20.08
N PHE A 573 11.65 -16.11 -21.15
CA PHE A 573 13.00 -16.63 -21.03
C PHE A 573 13.90 -15.50 -20.52
N PRO A 574 14.65 -15.68 -19.41
CA PRO A 574 15.48 -14.62 -18.84
C PRO A 574 16.52 -14.13 -19.85
N THR A 575 16.62 -12.81 -20.01
CA THR A 575 17.61 -12.17 -20.89
C THR A 575 18.95 -11.99 -20.20
N GLU A 576 18.95 -11.95 -18.86
CA GLU A 576 20.13 -11.82 -18.01
C GLU A 576 20.51 -13.15 -17.35
N GLY A 577 21.73 -13.24 -16.85
CA GLY A 577 22.28 -14.44 -16.23
C GLY A 577 23.48 -15.01 -17.00
N ARG A 578 24.28 -15.80 -16.30
CA ARG A 578 25.49 -16.39 -16.84
C ARG A 578 25.18 -17.49 -17.86
N GLN A 579 25.76 -17.38 -19.05
CA GLN A 579 25.56 -18.35 -20.13
C GLN A 579 26.54 -19.52 -19.99
N VAL A 580 26.02 -20.74 -20.13
CA VAL A 580 26.75 -22.01 -20.15
C VAL A 580 26.37 -22.75 -21.43
N THR A 581 27.35 -23.20 -22.19
CA THR A 581 27.11 -24.05 -23.35
C THR A 581 27.38 -25.48 -22.97
N LEU A 582 26.39 -26.36 -23.20
CA LEU A 582 26.51 -27.78 -22.96
C LEU A 582 26.69 -28.56 -24.26
N GLU A 583 27.12 -29.81 -24.14
CA GLU A 583 27.19 -30.74 -25.24
C GLU A 583 25.81 -31.04 -25.85
N LYS A 584 25.78 -31.65 -27.00
CA LYS A 584 24.60 -31.97 -27.78
C LYS A 584 23.70 -32.95 -27.05
N LEU A 585 22.41 -32.61 -26.89
CA LEU A 585 21.37 -33.46 -26.32
C LEU A 585 20.64 -34.21 -27.43
N GLU A 586 20.47 -35.52 -27.28
CA GLU A 586 19.67 -36.36 -28.17
C GLU A 586 18.29 -36.59 -27.56
N VAL A 587 17.24 -36.18 -28.27
CA VAL A 587 15.83 -36.30 -27.82
C VAL A 587 14.94 -36.95 -28.89
N THR A 588 13.84 -37.52 -28.47
CA THR A 588 12.76 -37.98 -29.34
C THR A 588 11.54 -37.08 -29.13
N SER A 589 10.85 -36.73 -30.22
CA SER A 589 9.61 -35.95 -30.16
C SER A 589 8.57 -36.62 -29.23
N GLY A 590 7.93 -35.86 -28.35
CA GLY A 590 6.96 -36.37 -27.38
C GLY A 590 7.54 -37.08 -26.13
N ASP A 591 8.87 -37.21 -26.04
CA ASP A 591 9.57 -37.74 -24.87
C ASP A 591 9.67 -36.68 -23.75
N LYS A 592 10.36 -37.06 -22.67
CA LYS A 592 10.76 -36.15 -21.58
C LYS A 592 12.27 -36.01 -21.52
N VAL A 593 12.72 -34.84 -21.05
CA VAL A 593 14.07 -34.60 -20.61
C VAL A 593 14.09 -34.60 -19.09
N ARG A 594 15.02 -35.33 -18.51
CA ARG A 594 15.34 -35.32 -17.07
C ARG A 594 16.59 -34.48 -16.86
N ALA A 595 16.39 -33.28 -16.29
CA ALA A 595 17.49 -32.42 -15.92
C ALA A 595 18.05 -32.87 -14.54
N VAL A 596 19.35 -33.13 -14.53
CA VAL A 596 20.07 -33.58 -13.33
C VAL A 596 21.05 -32.48 -12.92
N PRO A 597 20.84 -31.81 -11.79
CA PRO A 597 21.76 -30.79 -11.30
C PRO A 597 23.05 -31.42 -10.75
N ALA A 598 24.18 -30.93 -11.22
CA ALA A 598 25.52 -31.32 -10.75
C ALA A 598 26.32 -30.02 -10.44
N TRP A 599 25.82 -29.24 -9.48
CA TRP A 599 26.40 -27.95 -9.17
C TRP A 599 27.23 -27.99 -7.93
N GLN A 600 28.35 -27.29 -7.96
CA GLN A 600 29.18 -27.02 -6.81
C GLN A 600 29.00 -25.60 -6.34
N LEU A 601 28.56 -25.44 -5.09
CA LEU A 601 28.59 -24.18 -4.40
C LEU A 601 30.00 -23.88 -3.92
N PRO A 602 30.43 -22.61 -3.93
CA PRO A 602 31.67 -22.22 -3.28
C PRO A 602 31.64 -22.49 -1.79
N ASP A 603 32.82 -22.70 -1.18
CA ASP A 603 32.94 -22.86 0.26
C ASP A 603 32.31 -21.67 0.99
N GLY A 604 31.53 -21.96 2.04
CA GLY A 604 30.84 -20.94 2.82
C GLY A 604 29.50 -20.49 2.26
N TRP A 605 28.95 -21.19 1.25
CA TRP A 605 27.64 -20.88 0.67
C TRP A 605 26.69 -22.08 0.70
N LYS A 606 25.38 -21.79 0.82
CA LYS A 606 24.29 -22.78 0.81
C LYS A 606 23.13 -22.32 -0.03
N ILE A 607 22.36 -23.24 -0.61
CA ILE A 607 21.10 -22.90 -1.29
C ILE A 607 20.04 -22.62 -0.23
N ASN A 608 19.21 -21.61 -0.48
CA ASN A 608 18.07 -21.29 0.38
C ASN A 608 16.91 -22.27 0.10
N PRO A 609 16.60 -23.21 1.00
CA PRO A 609 15.55 -24.20 0.75
C PRO A 609 14.13 -23.60 0.78
N LYS A 610 13.97 -22.41 1.32
CA LYS A 610 12.68 -21.69 1.40
C LYS A 610 12.43 -20.77 0.20
N ALA A 611 13.45 -20.44 -0.58
CA ALA A 611 13.29 -19.63 -1.77
C ALA A 611 13.00 -20.53 -2.99
N PRO A 612 12.04 -20.16 -3.86
CA PRO A 612 11.63 -20.99 -4.98
C PRO A 612 12.76 -21.13 -6.00
N ALA A 613 13.31 -22.35 -6.14
CA ALA A 613 14.14 -22.70 -7.27
C ALA A 613 13.27 -22.89 -8.50
N ARG A 614 13.60 -22.23 -9.60
CA ARG A 614 12.75 -22.21 -10.83
C ARG A 614 13.56 -22.56 -12.06
N TRP A 615 12.88 -23.12 -13.06
CA TRP A 615 13.42 -23.33 -14.39
C TRP A 615 12.48 -22.80 -15.48
N VAL A 616 13.08 -22.40 -16.61
CA VAL A 616 12.38 -21.99 -17.84
C VAL A 616 13.06 -22.66 -19.01
N ALA A 617 12.34 -23.42 -19.81
CA ALA A 617 12.83 -24.09 -21.02
C ALA A 617 12.18 -23.48 -22.26
N GLU A 618 12.98 -23.08 -23.24
CA GLU A 618 12.56 -22.61 -24.56
C GLU A 618 13.09 -23.54 -25.64
N TRP A 619 12.20 -24.19 -26.36
CA TRP A 619 12.54 -25.05 -27.48
C TRP A 619 12.46 -24.26 -28.80
N THR A 620 13.44 -24.51 -29.71
CA THR A 620 13.42 -24.00 -31.08
C THR A 620 13.10 -25.16 -32.01
N LEU A 621 12.05 -25.00 -32.80
CA LEU A 621 11.60 -25.95 -33.82
C LEU A 621 12.21 -25.58 -35.18
N GLU A 622 12.49 -26.58 -36.04
CA GLU A 622 13.01 -26.37 -37.37
C GLU A 622 11.96 -25.71 -38.28
N GLU A 623 12.34 -24.67 -39.01
CA GLU A 623 11.45 -23.92 -39.91
C GLU A 623 10.94 -24.80 -41.06
N GLY A 624 9.65 -24.99 -41.15
CA GLY A 624 8.99 -25.68 -42.30
C GLY A 624 7.52 -25.32 -42.47
N LEU A 625 6.93 -24.64 -41.49
CA LEU A 625 5.57 -24.14 -41.53
C LEU A 625 5.51 -22.75 -40.94
N ASP A 626 4.88 -21.82 -41.65
CA ASP A 626 4.67 -20.41 -41.35
C ASP A 626 4.24 -20.20 -39.88
N ARG A 627 5.17 -19.96 -39.02
CA ARG A 627 5.25 -19.40 -37.66
C ARG A 627 6.18 -20.24 -36.80
N SER A 628 7.30 -19.65 -36.41
CA SER A 628 8.17 -20.16 -35.35
C SER A 628 7.42 -20.03 -34.01
N GLU A 629 6.59 -21.00 -33.65
CA GLU A 629 6.08 -21.12 -32.28
C GLU A 629 7.21 -21.63 -31.39
N LYS A 630 7.76 -20.71 -30.60
CA LYS A 630 8.65 -21.05 -29.52
C LYS A 630 7.82 -21.68 -28.41
N SER A 631 8.04 -22.94 -28.13
CA SER A 631 7.43 -23.60 -26.97
C SER A 631 8.19 -23.21 -25.73
N LEU A 632 7.55 -22.47 -24.86
CA LEU A 632 8.11 -22.03 -23.58
C LEU A 632 7.44 -22.82 -22.43
N LEU A 633 8.25 -23.44 -21.59
CA LEU A 633 7.83 -24.22 -20.43
C LEU A 633 8.52 -23.68 -19.20
N SER A 634 7.88 -23.75 -18.05
CA SER A 634 8.48 -23.35 -16.78
C SER A 634 7.94 -24.19 -15.62
N GLY A 635 8.69 -24.25 -14.52
CA GLY A 635 8.30 -24.95 -13.33
C GLY A 635 9.22 -24.69 -12.14
N SER A 636 8.85 -25.25 -11.00
CA SER A 636 9.69 -25.27 -9.81
C SER A 636 10.66 -26.44 -9.85
N ILE A 637 11.85 -26.26 -9.28
CA ILE A 637 12.84 -27.33 -9.09
C ILE A 637 12.60 -27.94 -7.72
N PRO A 638 12.38 -29.27 -7.63
CA PRO A 638 12.27 -29.94 -6.35
C PRO A 638 13.56 -29.78 -5.52
N MET A 639 13.42 -29.65 -4.21
CA MET A 639 14.56 -29.56 -3.28
C MET A 639 14.55 -30.78 -2.37
N GLU A 640 15.69 -31.46 -2.28
CA GLU A 640 15.92 -32.60 -1.39
C GLU A 640 17.13 -32.31 -0.50
N GLU A 641 16.96 -32.39 0.82
CA GLU A 641 18.03 -32.15 1.82
C GLU A 641 18.80 -30.82 1.59
N GLY A 642 18.10 -29.76 1.15
CA GLY A 642 18.69 -28.43 0.87
C GLY A 642 19.45 -28.35 -0.45
N SER A 643 19.36 -29.37 -1.32
CA SER A 643 19.94 -29.40 -2.65
C SER A 643 18.86 -29.55 -3.74
N PRO A 644 19.04 -28.98 -4.94
CA PRO A 644 18.11 -29.20 -6.05
C PRO A 644 18.12 -30.68 -6.48
N ALA A 645 16.92 -31.25 -6.55
CA ALA A 645 16.73 -32.60 -7.08
C ALA A 645 16.51 -32.59 -8.59
N ALA A 646 16.62 -33.75 -9.24
CA ALA A 646 16.34 -33.88 -10.66
C ALA A 646 14.85 -33.62 -10.96
N TRP A 647 14.56 -32.98 -12.10
CA TRP A 647 13.17 -32.73 -12.55
C TRP A 647 13.00 -33.08 -14.03
N GLU A 648 11.77 -33.27 -14.45
CA GLU A 648 11.43 -33.64 -15.82
C GLU A 648 10.58 -32.57 -16.49
N PHE A 649 10.77 -32.41 -17.82
CA PHE A 649 9.94 -31.55 -18.65
C PHE A 649 9.77 -32.16 -20.06
N PRO A 650 8.63 -31.92 -20.74
CA PRO A 650 8.34 -32.54 -22.03
C PRO A 650 9.15 -31.96 -23.18
N VAL A 651 9.45 -32.80 -24.18
CA VAL A 651 9.93 -32.39 -25.50
C VAL A 651 8.70 -32.14 -26.38
N PRO A 652 8.57 -30.96 -27.01
CA PRO A 652 7.43 -30.67 -27.89
C PRO A 652 7.40 -31.62 -29.10
N GLU A 653 6.20 -31.79 -29.69
CA GLU A 653 6.09 -32.50 -30.94
C GLU A 653 6.74 -31.71 -32.10
N GLY A 654 7.48 -32.42 -32.97
CA GLY A 654 8.19 -31.83 -34.12
C GLY A 654 9.68 -32.01 -34.06
N ASN A 655 10.39 -31.45 -35.08
CA ASN A 655 11.83 -31.51 -35.18
C ASN A 655 12.46 -30.34 -34.40
N VAL A 656 13.00 -30.63 -33.20
CA VAL A 656 13.64 -29.63 -32.35
C VAL A 656 15.13 -29.56 -32.63
N THR A 657 15.65 -28.35 -32.72
CA THR A 657 17.08 -28.07 -33.06
C THR A 657 17.89 -27.47 -31.93
N GLN A 658 17.21 -26.81 -30.96
CA GLN A 658 17.86 -26.14 -29.84
C GLN A 658 16.97 -26.15 -28.60
N LEU A 659 17.57 -26.33 -27.43
CA LEU A 659 17.00 -26.07 -26.12
C LEU A 659 17.76 -24.93 -25.48
N ARG A 660 17.04 -23.91 -25.04
CA ARG A 660 17.55 -22.94 -24.09
C ARG A 660 16.90 -23.25 -22.72
N LEU A 661 17.69 -23.48 -21.71
CA LEU A 661 17.22 -23.77 -20.36
C LEU A 661 17.78 -22.72 -19.41
N ALA A 662 16.94 -22.01 -18.71
CA ALA A 662 17.33 -21.11 -17.64
C ALA A 662 16.98 -21.73 -16.28
N VAL A 663 17.90 -21.67 -15.34
CA VAL A 663 17.74 -22.15 -13.97
C VAL A 663 18.08 -21.03 -13.03
N SER A 664 17.13 -20.67 -12.19
CA SER A 664 17.28 -19.64 -11.17
C SER A 664 17.27 -20.26 -9.78
N LEU A 665 18.30 -19.98 -9.01
CA LEU A 665 18.47 -20.46 -7.63
C LEU A 665 18.76 -19.29 -6.70
N HIS A 666 18.39 -19.47 -5.44
CA HIS A 666 18.73 -18.53 -4.38
C HIS A 666 19.74 -19.16 -3.44
N TRP A 667 20.83 -18.51 -3.16
CA TRP A 667 21.92 -18.99 -2.34
C TRP A 667 22.41 -17.94 -1.35
N CYS A 668 22.69 -18.36 -0.15
CA CYS A 668 23.02 -17.53 1.01
C CYS A 668 24.40 -17.89 1.54
N THR A 669 25.04 -16.97 2.26
CA THR A 669 26.25 -17.31 3.02
C THR A 669 25.94 -18.36 4.10
N ALA A 670 26.84 -19.32 4.28
CA ALA A 670 26.65 -20.42 5.24
C ALA A 670 26.72 -19.97 6.70
N ASP A 671 27.35 -18.81 6.95
CA ASP A 671 27.46 -18.16 8.26
C ASP A 671 26.17 -17.45 8.71
N ASP A 672 25.08 -17.64 7.97
CA ASP A 672 23.78 -17.02 8.26
C ASP A 672 23.81 -15.50 8.38
N GLN A 673 24.67 -14.80 7.65
CA GLN A 673 24.74 -13.33 7.67
C GLN A 673 23.55 -12.63 6.97
N GLY A 674 22.53 -13.37 6.57
CA GLY A 674 21.21 -12.83 6.23
C GLY A 674 20.99 -12.47 4.78
N LEU A 675 22.03 -12.31 3.95
CA LEU A 675 21.86 -11.99 2.53
C LEU A 675 21.80 -13.26 1.67
N CYS A 676 20.77 -13.35 0.86
CA CYS A 676 20.63 -14.36 -0.18
C CYS A 676 20.64 -13.67 -1.56
N TYR A 677 21.29 -14.28 -2.52
CA TYR A 677 21.38 -13.78 -3.87
C TYR A 677 20.67 -14.73 -4.83
N ALA A 678 19.89 -14.16 -5.75
CA ALA A 678 19.38 -14.90 -6.88
C ALA A 678 20.43 -14.96 -7.98
N GLU A 679 20.68 -16.10 -8.56
CA GLU A 679 21.48 -16.25 -9.78
C GLU A 679 20.76 -17.12 -10.78
N THR A 680 20.80 -16.70 -12.05
CA THR A 680 20.26 -17.45 -13.18
C THR A 680 21.38 -17.96 -14.06
N LEU A 681 21.45 -19.29 -14.23
CA LEU A 681 22.26 -19.93 -15.24
C LEU A 681 21.43 -20.17 -16.49
N ARG A 682 21.95 -19.76 -17.65
CA ARG A 682 21.31 -19.95 -18.96
C ARG A 682 22.11 -20.96 -19.75
N PHE A 683 21.56 -22.15 -19.94
CA PHE A 683 22.15 -23.21 -20.73
C PHE A 683 21.69 -23.11 -22.18
N GLN A 684 22.62 -23.16 -23.09
CA GLN A 684 22.38 -23.29 -24.53
C GLN A 684 22.82 -24.67 -24.98
N ILE A 685 21.86 -25.45 -25.46
CA ILE A 685 22.05 -26.89 -25.70
C ILE A 685 21.63 -27.18 -27.14
N PRO A 686 22.56 -27.53 -28.03
CA PRO A 686 22.23 -28.06 -29.35
C PRO A 686 21.43 -29.36 -29.21
N VAL A 687 20.37 -29.53 -29.98
CA VAL A 687 19.52 -30.72 -29.90
C VAL A 687 19.54 -31.49 -31.22
N GLN A 688 19.55 -32.81 -31.11
CA GLN A 688 19.34 -33.70 -32.24
C GLN A 688 18.11 -34.55 -32.01
N SER A 689 17.11 -34.35 -32.83
CA SER A 689 15.93 -35.19 -32.84
C SER A 689 16.25 -36.58 -33.42
N LYS A 690 15.87 -37.64 -32.71
CA LYS A 690 15.89 -39.04 -33.19
C LYS A 690 14.46 -39.44 -33.52
N GLY A 691 14.26 -40.12 -34.66
CA GLY A 691 12.91 -40.46 -35.19
C GLY A 691 11.99 -41.26 -34.26
N GLU A 692 10.78 -41.44 -34.66
CA GLU A 692 9.45 -41.67 -34.08
C GLU A 692 9.19 -42.84 -33.09
N ARG A 693 10.10 -43.28 -32.25
CA ARG A 693 9.76 -44.23 -31.18
C ARG A 693 10.10 -43.64 -29.82
N PRO A 694 9.07 -43.36 -28.95
CA PRO A 694 9.32 -42.92 -27.60
C PRO A 694 10.18 -43.92 -26.86
N LYS A 695 11.24 -43.49 -26.20
CA LYS A 695 12.01 -44.26 -25.25
C LYS A 695 11.18 -44.44 -23.99
N LYS A 696 11.32 -45.61 -23.35
CA LYS A 696 10.72 -45.88 -22.03
C LYS A 696 11.34 -45.05 -20.90
N GLU A 697 12.53 -44.45 -21.11
CA GLU A 697 13.26 -43.66 -20.14
C GLU A 697 13.53 -42.25 -20.69
N PRO A 698 13.42 -41.17 -19.87
CA PRO A 698 13.70 -39.81 -20.26
C PRO A 698 15.17 -39.64 -20.68
N SER A 699 15.43 -38.70 -21.63
CA SER A 699 16.80 -38.32 -21.98
C SER A 699 17.40 -37.53 -20.81
N GLU A 700 18.58 -37.98 -20.31
CA GLU A 700 19.24 -37.25 -19.22
C GLU A 700 20.02 -36.03 -19.74
N LEU A 701 19.87 -34.92 -19.05
CA LEU A 701 20.59 -33.67 -19.25
C LEU A 701 21.33 -33.33 -17.97
N LEU A 702 22.64 -33.54 -17.97
CA LEU A 702 23.49 -33.19 -16.81
C LEU A 702 23.76 -31.67 -16.86
N LEU A 703 23.33 -30.98 -15.82
CA LEU A 703 23.56 -29.55 -15.66
C LEU A 703 24.78 -29.32 -14.77
N GLU A 704 25.92 -29.18 -15.38
CA GLU A 704 27.15 -28.85 -14.67
C GLU A 704 27.36 -27.33 -14.65
N GLY A 705 27.74 -26.78 -13.52
CA GLY A 705 28.02 -25.36 -13.37
C GLY A 705 28.66 -25.00 -12.04
N LEU A 706 29.64 -24.12 -12.10
CA LEU A 706 30.22 -23.47 -10.91
C LEU A 706 29.44 -22.19 -10.64
N TRP A 707 28.80 -22.15 -9.49
CA TRP A 707 28.21 -20.93 -8.96
C TRP A 707 29.35 -20.07 -8.39
N GLN A 708 29.40 -18.81 -8.76
CA GLN A 708 30.46 -17.90 -8.30
C GLN A 708 29.89 -16.90 -7.29
N PRO A 709 30.51 -16.74 -6.11
CA PRO A 709 30.10 -15.73 -5.17
C PRO A 709 30.24 -14.34 -5.80
N PRO A 710 29.45 -13.36 -5.31
CA PRO A 710 29.69 -11.97 -5.66
C PRO A 710 31.14 -11.62 -5.30
N VAL A 711 31.84 -10.94 -6.19
CA VAL A 711 33.16 -10.39 -5.88
C VAL A 711 32.91 -9.29 -4.83
N PRO A 712 33.59 -9.28 -3.67
CA PRO A 712 33.42 -8.29 -2.63
C PRO A 712 33.62 -6.87 -3.09
#